data_7b8ef5d812cffc460f0bf8fed672a2b5
#
_entry.id   7b8ef5d812cffc460f0bf8fed672a2b5
#
_cell.length_a   1.000
_cell.length_b   1.000
_cell.length_c   1.000
_cell.angle_alpha   90.00
_cell.angle_beta   90.00
_cell.angle_gamma   90.00
#
_symmetry.space_group_name_H-M   'P 1'
#
loop_
_entity.id
_entity.type
_entity.pdbx_description
1 polymer ?
#
loop_
_entity_poly.entity_id
_entity_poly.type
_entity_poly.pdbx_seq_one_letter_code
_entity_poly.pdbx_strand_id
1 'polypeptide(L)'
;PPHPHTSIGSSYHTLKHEEPDSPDTASSPTLVDMAQPQSRPATTRPLLDIIVIHHPESLHGNQVFVRLRDHYHSPAFAGLVGGSVEVYHRSIPWSSTDPQSAPRPVPAADSHPLAAQITVVIPVIDTSLIRATTTVGTPWSLYLNDALKTFDNDTSRRLVIPVIIDPAFPTHGPLADLLNNTQGIHVSTAHLAIPNHSTSIEEEGETTTWIDHLFLEREISQAIVQHISPDWSIDHPLKVFISHTKKETSGEEDVTDIVKKIIATTHLDSFFDERSIQTGDKWKEALQDNASNCALLMIRTDLYASRLWTQKEVLLAKEHDVPVVTLSALARGEERGSFLMDHVPTVAFSSADTDSSVARALCRLVDEALKRTLWELQALYTSDTGFDWKPVHAPEPTTVTTWLKNHPRDDRHLWIIHPDPPLTSHEKNLIRDMCELAGFKRNDASLTIVTPREFLSRGGALLPGQDPLIEAGERSLNGRRLGISVSPSEDLERLGLSDSHLDYAVAELAQLTFLHGGTLVYGGRINQDAHDMTTFMAEQAERYADTPNSFENLQPWCVYLTATEQDLRAFEDRIANVGSLQIVFRDQKLSLTEAAQQRVASNRCDDSDKMKSLTDMRQLAASTTHARVLIGGSLERSTYAQVPGTLQEVYLQLRAHRPVYICGGFGGIGAVVADAVGLPTPDDYTVTIPDITPEAVDMLNFISENWRYIDTGLTNAEQADLAMSHHPSMIAGLILRGMNRLVNNSPQDSRGDSRGIE
;
A
#
# COMPACT_ATOMS: atom_id res chain seq x y z
N PRO A 1 -54.63 -37.24 19.28
CA PRO A 1 -55.56 -36.31 19.90
C PRO A 1 -55.57 -36.53 21.40
N PRO A 2 -55.98 -35.67 22.25
CA PRO A 2 -56.18 -34.23 22.13
C PRO A 2 -55.50 -33.40 23.23
N HIS A 3 -55.55 -32.10 23.03
CA HIS A 3 -55.57 -31.03 24.05
C HIS A 3 -56.67 -31.26 25.16
N PRO A 4 -56.82 -30.35 26.17
CA PRO A 4 -56.45 -28.97 26.36
C PRO A 4 -56.35 -28.45 27.84
N HIS A 5 -56.29 -27.10 27.96
CA HIS A 5 -56.75 -26.18 29.05
C HIS A 5 -55.78 -25.87 30.19
N THR A 6 -55.68 -24.70 30.76
CA THR A 6 -56.32 -23.37 30.85
C THR A 6 -55.52 -22.57 31.87
N SER A 7 -55.16 -21.36 31.63
CA SER A 7 -55.66 -20.03 31.97
C SER A 7 -55.62 -19.59 33.46
N ILE A 8 -55.54 -18.25 33.62
CA ILE A 8 -55.80 -17.35 34.76
C ILE A 8 -54.55 -16.78 35.39
N GLY A 9 -54.19 -15.50 35.36
CA GLY A 9 -54.98 -14.27 35.34
C GLY A 9 -54.96 -13.55 36.71
N SER A 10 -54.42 -12.33 36.77
CA SER A 10 -54.90 -11.17 37.59
C SER A 10 -53.73 -10.26 37.98
N SER A 11 -53.62 -9.07 37.46
CA SER A 11 -54.07 -7.74 37.89
C SER A 11 -53.90 -7.39 39.39
N TYR A 12 -53.23 -6.30 39.71
CA TYR A 12 -53.70 -5.16 40.49
C TYR A 12 -52.61 -4.05 40.69
N HIS A 13 -52.85 -2.90 40.12
CA HIS A 13 -53.01 -1.53 40.69
C HIS A 13 -51.83 -0.81 41.36
N THR A 14 -51.46 0.24 40.66
CA THR A 14 -51.23 1.68 41.03
C THR A 14 -51.19 2.08 42.49
N LEU A 15 -50.16 2.90 42.83
CA LEU A 15 -50.32 4.17 43.56
C LEU A 15 -49.16 5.12 43.25
N LYS A 16 -49.56 6.35 42.91
CA LYS A 16 -48.72 7.56 42.74
C LYS A 16 -48.20 8.06 44.09
N HIS A 17 -46.98 8.64 44.11
CA HIS A 17 -46.70 9.79 44.95
C HIS A 17 -45.72 10.73 44.25
N GLU A 18 -46.00 12.00 44.36
CA GLU A 18 -45.41 13.19 43.76
C GLU A 18 -44.10 13.61 44.41
N GLU A 19 -43.37 14.37 43.64
CA GLU A 19 -42.10 15.08 43.73
C GLU A 19 -41.70 15.75 45.06
N PRO A 20 -40.42 16.21 45.22
CA PRO A 20 -40.03 17.48 44.59
C PRO A 20 -38.59 17.60 44.04
N ASP A 21 -38.50 18.61 43.18
CA ASP A 21 -37.34 19.19 42.48
C ASP A 21 -36.07 19.41 43.26
N SER A 22 -34.94 19.21 42.54
CA SER A 22 -33.77 20.11 42.40
C SER A 22 -32.55 19.41 41.75
N PRO A 23 -31.43 20.07 41.35
CA PRO A 23 -31.28 20.60 40.01
C PRO A 23 -30.18 19.89 39.22
N ASP A 24 -30.14 20.18 37.91
CA ASP A 24 -29.14 19.87 36.88
C ASP A 24 -27.72 19.58 37.38
N THR A 25 -27.30 18.33 37.18
CA THR A 25 -25.92 18.02 36.90
C THR A 25 -25.89 17.31 35.53
N ALA A 26 -25.47 18.06 34.52
CA ALA A 26 -25.16 17.51 33.21
C ALA A 26 -24.09 16.44 33.37
N SER A 27 -24.50 15.19 33.34
CA SER A 27 -23.59 14.05 33.17
C SER A 27 -23.06 14.06 31.75
N SER A 28 -21.77 14.30 31.64
CA SER A 28 -21.00 14.07 30.39
C SER A 28 -21.32 12.67 29.86
N PRO A 29 -21.58 12.51 28.56
CA PRO A 29 -21.78 11.17 27.99
C PRO A 29 -20.49 10.39 28.14
N THR A 30 -20.55 9.26 28.82
CA THR A 30 -19.48 8.28 28.92
C THR A 30 -19.26 7.64 27.55
N LEU A 31 -18.01 7.50 27.17
CA LEU A 31 -17.49 6.90 25.91
C LEU A 31 -18.03 5.50 25.58
N VAL A 32 -18.81 4.89 26.44
CA VAL A 32 -19.35 3.53 26.28
C VAL A 32 -20.57 3.47 25.34
N ASP A 33 -21.23 4.60 25.04
CA ASP A 33 -22.38 4.63 24.11
C ASP A 33 -22.01 4.81 22.62
N MET A 34 -20.70 4.85 22.29
CA MET A 34 -20.21 5.08 20.91
C MET A 34 -19.86 3.81 20.13
N ALA A 35 -20.06 2.63 20.68
CA ALA A 35 -19.60 1.39 20.06
C ALA A 35 -20.74 0.43 19.65
N GLN A 36 -21.62 0.86 18.78
CA GLN A 36 -22.18 -0.10 17.81
C GLN A 36 -21.34 0.00 16.54
N PRO A 37 -20.76 -1.12 16.06
CA PRO A 37 -20.04 -1.11 14.79
C PRO A 37 -21.08 -0.88 13.67
N GLN A 38 -21.20 0.37 13.23
CA GLN A 38 -21.79 0.64 11.92
C GLN A 38 -20.92 -0.14 10.93
N SER A 39 -21.54 -1.05 10.20
CA SER A 39 -20.84 -1.86 9.19
C SER A 39 -20.07 -0.92 8.26
N ARG A 40 -18.74 -0.94 8.35
CA ARG A 40 -17.88 -0.14 7.48
C ARG A 40 -18.19 -0.51 6.03
N PRO A 41 -18.26 0.47 5.12
CA PRO A 41 -18.35 0.16 3.70
C PRO A 41 -17.20 -0.80 3.34
N ALA A 42 -17.48 -1.89 2.66
CA ALA A 42 -16.48 -2.88 2.24
C ALA A 42 -15.31 -2.27 1.45
N THR A 43 -15.54 -1.13 0.80
CA THR A 43 -14.55 -0.34 0.04
C THR A 43 -13.43 0.29 0.88
N THR A 44 -13.53 0.31 2.21
CA THR A 44 -12.54 0.93 3.10
C THR A 44 -11.60 -0.06 3.76
N ARG A 45 -11.83 -1.37 3.62
CA ARG A 45 -10.97 -2.41 4.18
C ARG A 45 -9.81 -2.73 3.24
N PRO A 46 -8.60 -2.98 3.77
CA PRO A 46 -7.50 -3.58 3.01
C PRO A 46 -7.97 -4.87 2.34
N LEU A 47 -7.45 -5.15 1.17
CA LEU A 47 -7.91 -6.29 0.39
C LEU A 47 -7.24 -7.59 0.82
N LEU A 48 -5.91 -7.57 0.95
CA LEU A 48 -5.10 -8.74 1.24
C LEU A 48 -3.96 -8.41 2.20
N ASP A 49 -3.89 -9.15 3.31
CA ASP A 49 -2.74 -9.16 4.21
C ASP A 49 -2.06 -10.54 4.19
N ILE A 50 -0.75 -10.53 4.11
CA ILE A 50 0.10 -11.71 4.24
C ILE A 50 0.82 -11.61 5.58
N ILE A 51 0.64 -12.60 6.45
CA ILE A 51 1.23 -12.63 7.79
C ILE A 51 2.20 -13.80 7.88
N VAL A 52 3.49 -13.49 7.92
CA VAL A 52 4.57 -14.47 8.03
C VAL A 52 4.85 -14.73 9.52
N ILE A 53 4.64 -15.97 9.98
CA ILE A 53 4.89 -16.37 11.36
C ILE A 53 6.20 -17.15 11.41
N HIS A 54 7.18 -16.67 12.19
CA HIS A 54 8.45 -17.36 12.39
C HIS A 54 9.03 -17.13 13.78
N HIS A 55 9.82 -18.08 14.26
CA HIS A 55 10.51 -17.92 15.55
C HIS A 55 11.60 -16.84 15.44
N PRO A 56 11.84 -16.00 16.49
CA PRO A 56 12.86 -14.94 16.42
C PRO A 56 14.28 -15.46 16.15
N GLU A 57 14.59 -16.68 16.56
CA GLU A 57 15.90 -17.31 16.31
C GLU A 57 16.01 -17.90 14.88
N SER A 58 14.95 -17.85 14.08
CA SER A 58 14.93 -18.40 12.73
C SER A 58 15.51 -17.41 11.73
N LEU A 59 16.72 -17.66 11.27
CA LEU A 59 17.32 -16.91 10.16
C LEU A 59 16.50 -17.09 8.86
N HIS A 60 16.08 -18.30 8.57
CA HIS A 60 15.31 -18.63 7.37
C HIS A 60 13.92 -18.00 7.41
N GLY A 61 13.27 -17.94 8.59
CA GLY A 61 11.98 -17.30 8.76
C GLY A 61 12.03 -15.81 8.43
N ASN A 62 13.07 -15.13 8.91
CA ASN A 62 13.29 -13.73 8.57
C ASN A 62 13.59 -13.53 7.06
N GLN A 63 14.38 -14.45 6.44
CA GLN A 63 14.63 -14.40 4.99
C GLN A 63 13.33 -14.54 4.18
N VAL A 64 12.45 -15.47 4.56
CA VAL A 64 11.13 -15.62 3.92
C VAL A 64 10.32 -14.32 4.04
N PHE A 65 10.25 -13.73 5.24
CA PHE A 65 9.55 -12.46 5.46
C PHE A 65 10.11 -11.35 4.57
N VAL A 66 11.43 -11.13 4.59
CA VAL A 66 12.09 -10.08 3.81
C VAL A 66 11.83 -10.27 2.32
N ARG A 67 11.96 -11.49 1.79
CA ARG A 67 11.72 -11.78 0.38
C ARG A 67 10.29 -11.50 -0.05
N LEU A 68 9.30 -11.97 0.71
CA LEU A 68 7.88 -11.74 0.41
C LEU A 68 7.52 -10.25 0.53
N ARG A 69 8.02 -9.57 1.56
CA ARG A 69 7.85 -8.14 1.71
C ARG A 69 8.41 -7.39 0.49
N ASP A 70 9.66 -7.65 0.12
CA ASP A 70 10.32 -6.96 -0.99
C ASP A 70 9.66 -7.27 -2.34
N HIS A 71 9.10 -8.46 -2.51
CA HIS A 71 8.35 -8.84 -3.69
C HIS A 71 7.02 -8.08 -3.80
N TYR A 72 6.17 -8.14 -2.79
CA TYR A 72 4.84 -7.52 -2.82
C TYR A 72 4.88 -6.00 -2.64
N HIS A 73 5.91 -5.47 -1.97
CA HIS A 73 6.16 -4.03 -1.88
C HIS A 73 6.98 -3.49 -3.06
N SER A 74 7.29 -4.30 -4.06
CA SER A 74 8.00 -3.84 -5.25
C SER A 74 7.13 -2.95 -6.13
N PRO A 75 7.72 -2.13 -7.02
CA PRO A 75 6.96 -1.34 -7.99
C PRO A 75 6.01 -2.15 -8.87
N ALA A 76 6.22 -3.48 -8.94
CA ALA A 76 5.35 -4.40 -9.65
C ALA A 76 3.94 -4.47 -9.05
N PHE A 77 3.82 -4.37 -7.73
CA PHE A 77 2.55 -4.37 -7.00
C PHE A 77 2.15 -2.99 -6.49
N ALA A 78 3.11 -2.06 -6.33
CA ALA A 78 2.84 -0.73 -5.82
C ALA A 78 1.81 0.01 -6.67
N GLY A 79 0.75 0.45 -6.04
CA GLY A 79 -0.30 1.26 -6.65
C GLY A 79 -1.17 0.56 -7.70
N LEU A 80 -0.96 -0.72 -8.00
CA LEU A 80 -1.72 -1.44 -9.04
C LEU A 80 -3.05 -1.99 -8.55
N VAL A 81 -3.19 -2.23 -7.26
CA VAL A 81 -4.40 -2.78 -6.64
C VAL A 81 -4.79 -1.96 -5.41
N GLY A 82 -4.68 -0.64 -5.51
CA GLY A 82 -5.02 0.26 -4.40
C GLY A 82 -4.13 0.11 -3.17
N GLY A 83 -2.84 -0.25 -3.34
CA GLY A 83 -1.91 -0.52 -2.24
C GLY A 83 -2.34 -1.71 -1.40
N SER A 84 -2.82 -2.77 -2.01
CA SER A 84 -3.71 -3.73 -1.36
C SER A 84 -3.04 -5.00 -0.87
N VAL A 85 -1.75 -5.19 -1.09
CA VAL A 85 -1.03 -6.38 -0.61
C VAL A 85 0.04 -5.93 0.37
N GLU A 86 -0.21 -6.17 1.66
CA GLU A 86 0.72 -5.86 2.73
C GLU A 86 1.30 -7.15 3.32
N VAL A 87 2.58 -7.11 3.69
CA VAL A 87 3.28 -8.27 4.26
C VAL A 87 3.78 -7.93 5.66
N TYR A 88 3.26 -8.60 6.65
CA TYR A 88 3.60 -8.42 8.05
C TYR A 88 4.29 -9.66 8.60
N HIS A 89 5.07 -9.52 9.66
CA HIS A 89 5.60 -10.67 10.38
C HIS A 89 5.05 -10.78 11.79
N ARG A 90 5.15 -11.97 12.35
CA ARG A 90 4.83 -12.31 13.73
C ARG A 90 5.98 -13.15 14.29
N SER A 91 6.93 -12.46 14.91
CA SER A 91 8.15 -13.08 15.41
C SER A 91 8.51 -12.55 16.79
N ILE A 92 8.51 -11.24 16.96
CA ILE A 92 8.97 -10.57 18.19
C ILE A 92 7.87 -10.63 19.27
N PRO A 93 8.24 -10.84 20.55
CA PRO A 93 7.31 -10.84 21.67
C PRO A 93 6.44 -9.58 21.70
N TRP A 94 5.13 -9.77 21.88
CA TRP A 94 4.19 -8.63 21.93
C TRP A 94 4.35 -7.79 23.19
N SER A 95 4.59 -8.43 24.33
CA SER A 95 4.81 -7.72 25.59
C SER A 95 6.22 -7.13 25.67
N SER A 96 6.32 -5.84 25.94
CA SER A 96 7.62 -5.17 26.18
C SER A 96 8.27 -5.60 27.49
N THR A 97 7.50 -6.15 28.43
CA THR A 97 7.96 -6.54 29.78
C THR A 97 8.21 -8.04 29.93
N ASP A 98 7.67 -8.86 29.01
CA ASP A 98 7.85 -10.32 29.01
C ASP A 98 8.46 -10.80 27.69
N PRO A 99 9.78 -11.02 27.64
CA PRO A 99 10.49 -11.49 26.45
C PRO A 99 10.12 -12.92 26.05
N GLN A 100 9.35 -13.64 26.85
CA GLN A 100 8.85 -15.00 26.55
C GLN A 100 7.40 -14.97 26.04
N SER A 101 6.77 -13.79 25.95
CA SER A 101 5.41 -13.69 25.44
C SER A 101 5.34 -14.08 23.95
N ALA A 102 4.15 -14.51 23.53
CA ALA A 102 3.88 -14.76 22.12
C ALA A 102 3.93 -13.45 21.30
N PRO A 103 4.07 -13.54 19.98
CA PRO A 103 3.92 -12.39 19.10
C PRO A 103 2.52 -11.78 19.15
N ARG A 104 2.37 -10.60 18.52
CA ARG A 104 1.07 -9.95 18.33
C ARG A 104 0.05 -10.91 17.71
N PRO A 105 -1.19 -10.96 18.19
CA PRO A 105 -2.25 -11.80 17.61
C PRO A 105 -2.47 -11.53 16.11
N VAL A 106 -2.92 -12.56 15.40
CA VAL A 106 -3.39 -12.41 14.03
C VAL A 106 -4.79 -11.76 14.07
N PRO A 107 -5.04 -10.66 13.36
CA PRO A 107 -6.34 -10.00 13.40
C PRO A 107 -7.48 -10.92 12.97
N ALA A 108 -8.57 -10.95 13.73
CA ALA A 108 -9.76 -11.70 13.36
C ALA A 108 -10.60 -10.93 12.32
N ALA A 109 -10.97 -11.59 11.22
CA ALA A 109 -11.54 -10.95 10.03
C ALA A 109 -12.78 -10.07 10.28
N ASP A 110 -13.67 -10.46 11.18
CA ASP A 110 -14.95 -9.77 11.36
C ASP A 110 -15.00 -8.83 12.56
N SER A 111 -14.06 -8.94 13.49
CA SER A 111 -14.07 -8.20 14.75
C SER A 111 -12.96 -7.16 14.88
N HIS A 112 -11.93 -7.22 14.05
CA HIS A 112 -10.78 -6.33 14.16
C HIS A 112 -10.83 -5.24 13.08
N PRO A 113 -10.71 -3.96 13.46
CA PRO A 113 -10.79 -2.84 12.52
C PRO A 113 -9.68 -2.82 11.47
N LEU A 114 -8.55 -3.46 11.74
CA LEU A 114 -7.41 -3.52 10.83
C LEU A 114 -7.38 -4.79 9.95
N ALA A 115 -8.31 -5.73 10.13
CA ALA A 115 -8.32 -6.96 9.35
C ALA A 115 -8.62 -6.68 7.87
N ALA A 116 -7.82 -7.26 6.98
CA ALA A 116 -8.07 -7.25 5.54
C ALA A 116 -9.30 -8.09 5.17
N GLN A 117 -9.76 -7.97 3.94
CA GLN A 117 -10.83 -8.81 3.39
C GLN A 117 -10.38 -10.28 3.34
N ILE A 118 -9.11 -10.49 2.98
CA ILE A 118 -8.45 -11.79 2.94
C ILE A 118 -7.17 -11.73 3.76
N THR A 119 -6.95 -12.73 4.58
CA THR A 119 -5.71 -12.89 5.36
C THR A 119 -5.04 -14.19 5.00
N VAL A 120 -3.79 -14.12 4.55
CA VAL A 120 -2.92 -15.26 4.29
C VAL A 120 -1.94 -15.41 5.43
N VAL A 121 -1.91 -16.57 6.07
CA VAL A 121 -0.96 -16.88 7.15
C VAL A 121 0.08 -17.87 6.65
N ILE A 122 1.35 -17.49 6.77
CA ILE A 122 2.48 -18.27 6.32
C ILE A 122 3.35 -18.66 7.53
N PRO A 123 3.07 -19.80 8.19
CA PRO A 123 3.98 -20.33 9.20
C PRO A 123 5.23 -20.87 8.50
N VAL A 124 6.41 -20.33 8.86
CA VAL A 124 7.71 -20.80 8.36
C VAL A 124 8.21 -21.90 9.29
N ILE A 125 8.12 -23.12 8.81
CA ILE A 125 8.40 -24.34 9.57
C ILE A 125 9.87 -24.70 9.43
N ASP A 126 10.64 -24.39 10.45
CA ASP A 126 12.03 -24.76 10.60
C ASP A 126 12.28 -25.39 11.98
N THR A 127 13.51 -25.79 12.25
CA THR A 127 13.91 -26.42 13.51
C THR A 127 13.59 -25.53 14.74
N SER A 128 13.69 -24.20 14.61
CA SER A 128 13.45 -23.26 15.71
C SER A 128 11.97 -23.24 16.08
N LEU A 129 11.09 -23.08 15.09
CA LEU A 129 9.65 -23.06 15.31
C LEU A 129 9.13 -24.42 15.79
N ILE A 130 9.61 -25.54 15.19
CA ILE A 130 9.27 -26.91 15.64
C ILE A 130 9.62 -27.07 17.12
N ARG A 131 10.84 -26.70 17.54
CA ARG A 131 11.28 -26.81 18.95
C ARG A 131 10.39 -25.99 19.86
N ALA A 132 10.06 -24.75 19.52
CA ALA A 132 9.24 -23.85 20.33
C ALA A 132 7.80 -24.34 20.51
N THR A 133 7.29 -25.16 19.59
CA THR A 133 5.89 -25.61 19.56
C THR A 133 5.68 -27.07 19.95
N THR A 134 6.75 -27.87 20.07
CA THR A 134 6.67 -29.29 20.42
C THR A 134 6.08 -29.53 21.82
N THR A 135 6.37 -28.64 22.78
CA THR A 135 5.83 -28.76 24.15
C THR A 135 4.47 -28.04 24.20
N VAL A 136 3.43 -28.79 24.53
CA VAL A 136 2.06 -28.25 24.70
C VAL A 136 2.03 -27.27 25.88
N GLY A 137 1.41 -26.10 25.69
CA GLY A 137 1.28 -25.08 26.73
C GLY A 137 2.41 -24.05 26.76
N THR A 138 3.41 -24.15 25.88
CA THR A 138 4.35 -23.03 25.67
C THR A 138 3.63 -21.84 25.00
N PRO A 139 4.08 -20.58 25.20
CA PRO A 139 3.50 -19.42 24.55
C PRO A 139 3.36 -19.58 23.03
N TRP A 140 4.38 -20.11 22.36
CA TRP A 140 4.37 -20.39 20.94
C TRP A 140 3.38 -21.49 20.51
N SER A 141 3.29 -22.57 21.28
CA SER A 141 2.32 -23.65 21.01
C SER A 141 0.88 -23.16 21.14
N LEU A 142 0.58 -22.37 22.17
CA LEU A 142 -0.73 -21.77 22.37
C LEU A 142 -1.05 -20.74 21.29
N TYR A 143 -0.09 -19.89 20.95
CA TYR A 143 -0.21 -18.88 19.91
C TYR A 143 -0.54 -19.47 18.53
N LEU A 144 0.24 -20.46 18.09
CA LEU A 144 -0.03 -21.11 16.81
C LEU A 144 -1.36 -21.86 16.79
N ASN A 145 -1.68 -22.55 17.89
CA ASN A 145 -2.96 -23.23 17.99
C ASN A 145 -4.14 -22.25 17.89
N ASP A 146 -4.02 -21.07 18.49
CA ASP A 146 -5.04 -20.02 18.38
C ASP A 146 -5.06 -19.41 16.97
N ALA A 147 -3.90 -19.02 16.44
CA ALA A 147 -3.76 -18.48 15.10
C ALA A 147 -4.36 -19.42 14.03
N LEU A 148 -4.07 -20.73 14.10
CA LEU A 148 -4.55 -21.71 13.12
C LEU A 148 -6.03 -22.04 13.30
N LYS A 149 -6.53 -22.19 14.56
CA LYS A 149 -7.96 -22.43 14.82
C LYS A 149 -8.88 -21.32 14.32
N THR A 150 -8.40 -20.08 14.36
CA THR A 150 -9.15 -18.95 13.85
C THR A 150 -9.46 -19.10 12.36
N PHE A 151 -8.70 -19.95 11.62
CA PHE A 151 -8.87 -20.22 10.20
C PHE A 151 -9.83 -21.37 9.87
N ASP A 152 -10.10 -22.28 10.82
CA ASP A 152 -11.01 -23.40 10.58
C ASP A 152 -12.48 -22.97 10.40
N ASN A 153 -12.85 -21.79 10.89
CA ASN A 153 -14.24 -21.32 10.91
C ASN A 153 -14.65 -20.46 9.69
N ASP A 154 -13.69 -19.94 8.92
CA ASP A 154 -13.96 -19.10 7.73
C ASP A 154 -12.90 -19.32 6.65
N THR A 155 -13.05 -20.42 5.93
CA THR A 155 -12.11 -20.80 4.86
C THR A 155 -12.19 -19.90 3.63
N SER A 156 -13.23 -19.10 3.48
CA SER A 156 -13.41 -18.25 2.29
C SER A 156 -12.53 -16.98 2.33
N ARG A 157 -12.19 -16.52 3.55
CA ARG A 157 -11.42 -15.28 3.76
C ARG A 157 -10.03 -15.51 4.34
N ARG A 158 -9.64 -16.76 4.54
CA ARG A 158 -8.41 -17.11 5.24
C ARG A 158 -7.73 -18.28 4.57
N LEU A 159 -6.45 -18.09 4.31
CA LEU A 159 -5.61 -19.09 3.68
C LEU A 159 -4.38 -19.33 4.57
N VAL A 160 -4.06 -20.60 4.82
CA VAL A 160 -2.81 -20.98 5.50
C VAL A 160 -1.90 -21.67 4.49
N ILE A 161 -0.71 -21.13 4.30
CA ILE A 161 0.32 -21.67 3.40
C ILE A 161 1.57 -22.00 4.22
N PRO A 162 1.76 -23.24 4.68
CA PRO A 162 2.99 -23.61 5.39
C PRO A 162 4.20 -23.57 4.45
N VAL A 163 5.26 -22.88 4.85
CA VAL A 163 6.56 -22.89 4.16
C VAL A 163 7.53 -23.77 4.98
N ILE A 164 8.00 -24.86 4.40
CA ILE A 164 8.83 -25.87 5.06
C ILE A 164 10.26 -25.71 4.58
N ILE A 165 11.16 -25.30 5.48
CA ILE A 165 12.57 -25.06 5.18
C ILE A 165 13.43 -26.29 5.55
N ASP A 166 13.16 -26.89 6.68
CA ASP A 166 13.94 -27.98 7.25
C ASP A 166 13.26 -29.32 6.92
N PRO A 167 14.02 -30.35 6.49
CA PRO A 167 13.48 -31.68 6.29
C PRO A 167 12.97 -32.34 7.58
N ALA A 168 13.25 -31.80 8.74
CA ALA A 168 12.72 -32.27 10.00
C ALA A 168 11.24 -31.89 10.13
N PHE A 169 10.34 -32.89 10.06
CA PHE A 169 8.91 -32.69 10.24
C PHE A 169 8.50 -32.75 11.70
N PRO A 170 7.56 -31.90 12.13
CA PRO A 170 6.99 -31.99 13.47
C PRO A 170 6.19 -33.30 13.59
N THR A 171 6.43 -34.06 14.67
CA THR A 171 5.71 -35.32 14.95
C THR A 171 4.48 -35.12 15.82
N HIS A 172 4.40 -34.01 16.52
CA HIS A 172 3.32 -33.68 17.46
C HIS A 172 3.10 -32.18 17.52
N GLY A 173 1.90 -31.76 17.98
CA GLY A 173 1.55 -30.38 18.20
C GLY A 173 0.90 -29.71 16.99
N PRO A 174 0.60 -28.41 17.09
CA PRO A 174 -0.23 -27.71 16.10
C PRO A 174 0.38 -27.71 14.68
N LEU A 175 1.69 -27.78 14.53
CA LEU A 175 2.31 -27.87 13.21
C LEU A 175 2.15 -29.24 12.57
N ALA A 176 2.17 -30.32 13.36
CA ALA A 176 1.90 -31.66 12.84
C ALA A 176 0.43 -31.79 12.39
N ASP A 177 -0.51 -31.26 13.18
CA ASP A 177 -1.93 -31.23 12.83
C ASP A 177 -2.19 -30.41 11.56
N LEU A 178 -1.52 -29.26 11.41
CA LEU A 178 -1.59 -28.43 10.20
C LEU A 178 -1.13 -29.21 8.96
N LEU A 179 0.06 -29.82 9.01
CA LEU A 179 0.64 -30.53 7.86
C LEU A 179 -0.11 -31.83 7.51
N ASN A 180 -0.86 -32.41 8.44
CA ASN A 180 -1.75 -33.54 8.13
C ASN A 180 -2.93 -33.14 7.24
N ASN A 181 -3.33 -31.87 7.27
CA ASN A 181 -4.52 -31.37 6.57
C ASN A 181 -4.19 -30.39 5.44
N THR A 182 -2.96 -29.89 5.35
CA THR A 182 -2.57 -28.84 4.41
C THR A 182 -1.23 -29.17 3.75
N GLN A 183 -1.17 -29.07 2.43
CA GLN A 183 0.08 -29.22 1.71
C GLN A 183 0.96 -27.98 1.91
N GLY A 184 2.21 -28.18 2.33
CA GLY A 184 3.19 -27.10 2.49
C GLY A 184 4.07 -26.92 1.26
N ILE A 185 4.60 -25.71 1.11
CA ILE A 185 5.61 -25.39 0.10
C ILE A 185 7.00 -25.73 0.67
N HIS A 186 7.68 -26.68 0.03
CA HIS A 186 9.04 -27.07 0.41
C HIS A 186 10.06 -26.14 -0.24
N VAL A 187 10.86 -25.47 0.57
CA VAL A 187 11.87 -24.50 0.10
C VAL A 187 13.25 -24.93 0.60
N SER A 188 14.19 -25.15 -0.31
CA SER A 188 15.58 -25.39 0.08
C SER A 188 16.25 -24.10 0.56
N THR A 189 17.27 -24.21 1.39
CA THR A 189 18.06 -23.06 1.84
C THR A 189 18.74 -22.32 0.68
N ALA A 190 19.03 -23.00 -0.42
CA ALA A 190 19.56 -22.39 -1.63
C ALA A 190 18.57 -21.45 -2.32
N HIS A 191 17.25 -21.74 -2.26
CA HIS A 191 16.21 -20.83 -2.78
C HIS A 191 16.09 -19.52 -1.96
N LEU A 192 16.55 -19.55 -0.70
CA LEU A 192 16.48 -18.37 0.18
C LEU A 192 17.74 -17.50 0.13
N ALA A 193 18.82 -17.99 -0.47
CA ALA A 193 20.04 -17.20 -0.62
C ALA A 193 19.73 -15.96 -1.47
N ILE A 194 19.93 -14.76 -0.89
CA ILE A 194 19.81 -13.49 -1.63
C ILE A 194 20.97 -13.47 -2.62
N PRO A 195 20.73 -13.34 -3.93
CA PRO A 195 21.81 -13.14 -4.85
C PRO A 195 22.46 -11.79 -4.55
N ASN A 196 23.64 -11.78 -3.96
CA ASN A 196 24.49 -10.60 -4.05
C ASN A 196 24.72 -10.38 -5.54
N HIS A 197 24.44 -9.18 -6.03
CA HIS A 197 24.67 -8.78 -7.40
C HIS A 197 26.02 -9.32 -7.88
N SER A 198 25.97 -10.22 -8.90
CA SER A 198 27.10 -10.75 -9.65
C SER A 198 28.24 -11.39 -8.82
N THR A 199 28.03 -12.61 -8.40
CA THR A 199 29.12 -13.61 -8.36
C THR A 199 28.55 -14.94 -8.85
N SER A 200 28.97 -15.34 -10.03
CA SER A 200 28.95 -16.75 -10.44
C SER A 200 29.67 -17.55 -9.36
N ILE A 201 28.93 -18.40 -8.67
CA ILE A 201 29.57 -19.41 -7.83
C ILE A 201 30.12 -20.46 -8.80
N GLU A 202 31.38 -20.30 -9.18
CA GLU A 202 32.17 -21.36 -9.79
C GLU A 202 32.57 -22.32 -8.67
N GLU A 203 31.74 -23.29 -8.38
CA GLU A 203 32.16 -24.47 -7.66
C GLU A 203 32.72 -25.46 -8.71
N GLU A 204 34.01 -25.68 -8.64
CA GLU A 204 34.72 -26.63 -9.51
C GLU A 204 34.14 -28.05 -9.33
N GLY A 205 33.43 -28.55 -10.31
CA GLY A 205 33.28 -30.00 -10.56
C GLY A 205 31.92 -30.64 -10.36
N GLU A 206 30.84 -29.93 -10.08
CA GLU A 206 29.47 -30.48 -10.05
C GLU A 206 28.57 -29.82 -11.07
N THR A 207 27.70 -30.62 -11.69
CA THR A 207 26.64 -30.17 -12.61
C THR A 207 25.89 -29.05 -11.95
N THR A 208 25.99 -27.84 -12.47
CA THR A 208 25.30 -26.66 -11.94
C THR A 208 23.81 -26.92 -11.95
N THR A 209 23.23 -27.26 -10.82
CA THR A 209 21.80 -27.46 -10.70
C THR A 209 21.18 -26.05 -10.69
N TRP A 210 20.37 -25.75 -11.70
CA TRP A 210 19.64 -24.50 -11.75
C TRP A 210 18.72 -24.36 -10.51
N ILE A 211 18.78 -23.21 -9.87
CA ILE A 211 17.96 -22.88 -8.71
C ILE A 211 17.01 -21.77 -9.10
N ASP A 212 15.71 -22.04 -9.01
CA ASP A 212 14.68 -21.03 -9.22
C ASP A 212 14.59 -20.10 -8.01
N HIS A 213 15.27 -18.97 -8.09
CA HIS A 213 15.29 -17.98 -7.01
C HIS A 213 13.92 -17.31 -6.76
N LEU A 214 12.97 -17.42 -7.68
CA LEU A 214 11.62 -16.85 -7.55
C LEU A 214 10.54 -17.92 -7.29
N PHE A 215 10.98 -19.14 -6.98
CA PHE A 215 10.08 -20.25 -6.72
C PHE A 215 9.08 -19.93 -5.60
N LEU A 216 9.56 -19.41 -4.48
CA LEU A 216 8.73 -19.12 -3.30
C LEU A 216 7.64 -18.09 -3.61
N GLU A 217 8.00 -16.97 -4.20
CA GLU A 217 7.10 -15.87 -4.53
C GLU A 217 6.02 -16.33 -5.52
N ARG A 218 6.44 -17.06 -6.55
CA ARG A 218 5.52 -17.60 -7.55
C ARG A 218 4.53 -18.60 -6.96
N GLU A 219 4.98 -19.56 -6.15
CA GLU A 219 4.11 -20.57 -5.54
C GLU A 219 3.11 -19.94 -4.57
N ILE A 220 3.55 -18.94 -3.79
CA ILE A 220 2.65 -18.21 -2.88
C ILE A 220 1.62 -17.40 -3.68
N SER A 221 2.04 -16.61 -4.68
CA SER A 221 1.11 -15.86 -5.53
C SER A 221 0.10 -16.78 -6.21
N GLN A 222 0.55 -17.94 -6.70
CA GLN A 222 -0.33 -18.93 -7.32
C GLN A 222 -1.33 -19.53 -6.32
N ALA A 223 -0.90 -19.90 -5.13
CA ALA A 223 -1.78 -20.43 -4.09
C ALA A 223 -2.83 -19.41 -3.67
N ILE A 224 -2.46 -18.14 -3.56
CA ILE A 224 -3.40 -17.06 -3.25
C ILE A 224 -4.44 -16.91 -4.36
N VAL A 225 -4.03 -16.90 -5.63
CA VAL A 225 -4.96 -16.83 -6.77
C VAL A 225 -5.94 -17.99 -6.77
N GLN A 226 -5.46 -19.21 -6.58
CA GLN A 226 -6.29 -20.41 -6.54
C GLN A 226 -7.32 -20.38 -5.39
N HIS A 227 -6.96 -19.74 -4.29
CA HIS A 227 -7.87 -19.59 -3.15
C HIS A 227 -8.94 -18.52 -3.36
N ILE A 228 -8.59 -17.40 -3.98
CA ILE A 228 -9.47 -16.23 -4.12
C ILE A 228 -10.44 -16.42 -5.29
N SER A 229 -9.99 -16.98 -6.39
CA SER A 229 -10.80 -17.09 -7.60
C SER A 229 -11.71 -18.31 -7.54
N PRO A 230 -13.02 -18.14 -7.72
CA PRO A 230 -13.95 -19.26 -7.78
C PRO A 230 -13.72 -20.18 -8.99
N ASP A 231 -13.08 -19.64 -10.04
CA ASP A 231 -12.81 -20.36 -11.29
C ASP A 231 -11.50 -21.15 -11.24
N TRP A 232 -10.69 -20.96 -10.20
CA TRP A 232 -9.41 -21.62 -10.02
C TRP A 232 -9.47 -22.58 -8.84
N SER A 233 -9.06 -23.80 -9.06
CA SER A 233 -8.95 -24.82 -8.02
C SER A 233 -7.62 -25.55 -8.16
N ILE A 234 -7.27 -26.35 -7.15
CA ILE A 234 -6.07 -27.22 -7.21
C ILE A 234 -6.11 -28.13 -8.44
N ASP A 235 -7.31 -28.53 -8.85
CA ASP A 235 -7.52 -29.37 -10.04
C ASP A 235 -7.43 -28.59 -11.36
N HIS A 236 -7.41 -27.25 -11.30
CA HIS A 236 -7.32 -26.36 -12.45
C HIS A 236 -6.22 -25.32 -12.25
N PRO A 237 -4.94 -25.68 -12.41
CA PRO A 237 -3.81 -24.76 -12.29
C PRO A 237 -3.88 -23.65 -13.36
N LEU A 238 -3.15 -22.55 -13.12
CA LEU A 238 -3.00 -21.47 -14.09
C LEU A 238 -2.45 -22.03 -15.41
N LYS A 239 -3.19 -21.84 -16.50
CA LYS A 239 -2.79 -22.23 -17.84
C LYS A 239 -1.97 -21.11 -18.48
N VAL A 240 -0.72 -21.40 -18.79
CA VAL A 240 0.16 -20.48 -19.48
C VAL A 240 0.07 -20.70 -20.99
N PHE A 241 -0.44 -19.68 -21.66
CA PHE A 241 -0.45 -19.61 -23.11
C PHE A 241 0.86 -19.04 -23.62
N ILE A 242 1.58 -19.77 -24.49
CA ILE A 242 2.85 -19.33 -25.04
C ILE A 242 2.63 -18.83 -26.48
N SER A 243 2.67 -17.51 -26.66
CA SER A 243 2.64 -16.88 -27.98
C SER A 243 4.05 -16.62 -28.50
N HIS A 244 4.38 -17.18 -29.66
CA HIS A 244 5.73 -17.10 -30.25
C HIS A 244 5.71 -17.18 -31.79
N THR A 245 6.82 -16.84 -32.44
CA THR A 245 6.99 -16.97 -33.88
C THR A 245 7.61 -18.31 -34.24
N LYS A 246 6.96 -19.07 -35.14
CA LYS A 246 7.53 -20.31 -35.69
C LYS A 246 8.52 -19.93 -36.82
N LYS A 247 9.81 -20.22 -36.73
CA LYS A 247 10.84 -20.09 -37.80
C LYS A 247 11.95 -19.02 -37.61
N GLU A 248 12.28 -18.59 -36.43
CA GLU A 248 13.44 -17.71 -36.26
C GLU A 248 14.73 -18.42 -35.86
N THR A 249 14.70 -19.73 -35.71
CA THR A 249 15.83 -20.49 -35.18
C THR A 249 16.70 -21.08 -36.26
N SER A 250 17.92 -20.58 -36.37
CA SER A 250 19.06 -21.23 -36.97
C SER A 250 20.07 -21.59 -35.88
N GLY A 251 19.94 -22.76 -35.27
CA GLY A 251 21.05 -23.42 -34.60
C GLY A 251 21.26 -23.23 -33.11
N GLU A 252 20.48 -22.41 -32.41
CA GLU A 252 20.47 -22.31 -30.93
C GLU A 252 19.19 -22.94 -30.38
N GLU A 253 19.21 -23.38 -29.11
CA GLU A 253 18.03 -23.90 -28.43
C GLU A 253 16.93 -22.87 -28.47
N ASP A 254 15.74 -23.23 -28.97
CA ASP A 254 14.63 -22.30 -29.12
C ASP A 254 14.17 -21.81 -27.70
N VAL A 255 14.13 -20.50 -27.50
CA VAL A 255 13.63 -19.87 -26.24
C VAL A 255 12.29 -20.48 -25.81
N THR A 256 11.45 -20.82 -26.78
CA THR A 256 10.16 -21.48 -26.56
C THR A 256 10.31 -22.85 -25.90
N ASP A 257 11.31 -23.63 -26.31
CA ASP A 257 11.55 -24.97 -25.77
C ASP A 257 12.13 -24.88 -24.34
N ILE A 258 12.95 -23.87 -24.07
CA ILE A 258 13.44 -23.57 -22.72
C ILE A 258 12.28 -23.21 -21.82
N VAL A 259 11.40 -22.30 -22.25
CA VAL A 259 10.19 -21.91 -21.50
C VAL A 259 9.34 -23.14 -21.18
N LYS A 260 9.10 -24.02 -22.12
CA LYS A 260 8.34 -25.28 -21.91
C LYS A 260 9.00 -26.20 -20.88
N LYS A 261 10.32 -26.36 -20.95
CA LYS A 261 11.08 -27.19 -20.00
C LYS A 261 10.94 -26.64 -18.58
N ILE A 262 11.04 -25.32 -18.41
CA ILE A 262 10.92 -24.69 -17.09
C ILE A 262 9.49 -24.80 -16.57
N ILE A 263 8.46 -24.52 -17.38
CA ILE A 263 7.07 -24.70 -16.97
C ILE A 263 6.80 -26.13 -16.49
N ALA A 264 7.35 -27.13 -17.17
CA ALA A 264 7.19 -28.53 -16.78
C ALA A 264 7.81 -28.86 -15.39
N THR A 265 8.66 -28.01 -14.83
CA THR A 265 9.19 -28.12 -13.47
C THR A 265 8.39 -27.34 -12.43
N THR A 266 7.35 -26.64 -12.82
CA THR A 266 6.50 -25.80 -11.97
C THR A 266 5.12 -26.44 -11.78
N HIS A 267 4.29 -25.87 -10.90
CA HIS A 267 2.88 -26.23 -10.77
C HIS A 267 1.97 -25.47 -11.76
N LEU A 268 2.56 -24.80 -12.75
CA LEU A 268 1.82 -24.17 -13.85
C LEU A 268 1.48 -25.22 -14.90
N ASP A 269 0.33 -25.09 -15.54
CA ASP A 269 -0.02 -25.90 -16.71
C ASP A 269 0.29 -25.13 -18.00
N SER A 270 0.95 -25.77 -18.94
CA SER A 270 1.18 -25.17 -20.24
C SER A 270 0.12 -25.62 -21.23
N PHE A 271 -0.65 -24.67 -21.73
CA PHE A 271 -1.51 -24.91 -22.86
C PHE A 271 -0.74 -24.60 -24.13
N PHE A 272 -0.38 -25.65 -24.85
CA PHE A 272 0.35 -25.57 -26.10
C PHE A 272 -0.40 -26.37 -27.16
N ASP A 273 -0.96 -25.67 -28.15
CA ASP A 273 -1.56 -26.34 -29.29
C ASP A 273 -0.58 -26.43 -30.48
N GLU A 274 0.21 -27.49 -30.51
CA GLU A 274 1.09 -27.78 -31.66
C GLU A 274 0.32 -28.12 -32.94
N ARG A 275 -0.93 -28.55 -32.85
CA ARG A 275 -1.66 -29.16 -33.97
C ARG A 275 -2.90 -28.40 -34.44
N SER A 276 -3.51 -27.53 -33.66
CA SER A 276 -4.83 -27.00 -33.93
C SER A 276 -4.92 -25.53 -34.30
N ILE A 277 -3.83 -24.77 -34.26
CA ILE A 277 -3.85 -23.35 -34.62
C ILE A 277 -3.69 -23.15 -36.13
N GLN A 278 -4.52 -23.79 -36.93
CA GLN A 278 -4.70 -23.41 -38.35
C GLN A 278 -5.87 -22.45 -38.57
N THR A 279 -6.71 -22.18 -37.57
CA THR A 279 -7.84 -21.28 -37.72
C THR A 279 -8.00 -20.42 -36.46
N GLY A 280 -8.02 -19.08 -36.63
CA GLY A 280 -8.21 -18.10 -35.57
C GLY A 280 -9.48 -18.26 -34.71
N ASP A 281 -10.42 -19.08 -35.18
CA ASP A 281 -11.68 -19.35 -34.48
C ASP A 281 -11.48 -20.27 -33.27
N LYS A 282 -10.59 -21.26 -33.35
CA LYS A 282 -10.31 -22.17 -32.23
C LYS A 282 -9.54 -21.51 -31.08
N TRP A 283 -8.66 -20.56 -31.40
CA TRP A 283 -7.99 -19.75 -30.39
C TRP A 283 -8.98 -18.87 -29.66
N LYS A 284 -9.90 -18.22 -30.37
CA LYS A 284 -10.96 -17.41 -29.79
C LYS A 284 -11.88 -18.25 -28.88
N GLU A 285 -12.25 -19.45 -29.30
CA GLU A 285 -13.01 -20.40 -28.49
C GLU A 285 -12.22 -20.81 -27.24
N ALA A 286 -10.94 -21.19 -27.38
CA ALA A 286 -10.10 -21.58 -26.26
C ALA A 286 -9.88 -20.43 -25.24
N LEU A 287 -9.75 -19.19 -25.70
CA LEU A 287 -9.71 -18.01 -24.81
C LEU A 287 -11.04 -17.72 -24.17
N GLN A 288 -12.15 -17.80 -24.89
CA GLN A 288 -13.49 -17.58 -24.34
C GLN A 288 -13.82 -18.61 -23.27
N ASP A 289 -13.42 -19.88 -23.50
CA ASP A 289 -13.66 -21.00 -22.56
C ASP A 289 -12.72 -20.99 -21.34
N ASN A 290 -11.57 -20.34 -21.42
CA ASN A 290 -10.55 -20.36 -20.37
C ASN A 290 -10.04 -18.97 -19.97
N ALA A 291 -10.69 -17.89 -20.37
CA ALA A 291 -10.20 -16.52 -20.13
C ALA A 291 -9.99 -16.22 -18.64
N SER A 292 -10.81 -16.81 -17.77
CA SER A 292 -10.73 -16.61 -16.33
C SER A 292 -9.52 -17.29 -15.67
N ASN A 293 -9.00 -18.39 -16.25
CA ASN A 293 -7.94 -19.19 -15.65
C ASN A 293 -6.69 -19.35 -16.54
N CYS A 294 -6.46 -18.45 -17.48
CA CYS A 294 -5.27 -18.43 -18.32
C CYS A 294 -4.52 -17.10 -18.28
N ALA A 295 -3.24 -17.16 -18.65
CA ALA A 295 -2.38 -16.00 -18.82
C ALA A 295 -1.52 -16.18 -20.08
N LEU A 296 -1.19 -15.09 -20.77
CA LEU A 296 -0.43 -15.09 -22.02
C LEU A 296 1.02 -14.71 -21.77
N LEU A 297 1.96 -15.63 -22.03
CA LEU A 297 3.37 -15.33 -22.13
C LEU A 297 3.74 -15.05 -23.59
N MET A 298 4.09 -13.82 -23.88
CA MET A 298 4.51 -13.38 -25.22
C MET A 298 6.02 -13.46 -25.34
N ILE A 299 6.54 -14.37 -26.16
CA ILE A 299 7.97 -14.45 -26.50
C ILE A 299 8.24 -13.54 -27.70
N ARG A 300 8.70 -12.32 -27.41
CA ARG A 300 8.89 -11.25 -28.39
C ARG A 300 10.28 -11.35 -29.00
N THR A 301 10.33 -11.89 -30.21
CA THR A 301 11.52 -11.96 -31.07
C THR A 301 11.46 -10.89 -32.19
N ASP A 302 12.52 -10.72 -32.98
CA ASP A 302 12.64 -9.65 -33.99
C ASP A 302 11.46 -9.59 -34.99
N LEU A 303 10.84 -10.72 -35.32
CA LEU A 303 9.72 -10.80 -36.26
C LEU A 303 8.33 -10.85 -35.59
N TYR A 304 8.26 -10.87 -34.28
CA TYR A 304 7.02 -11.08 -33.53
C TYR A 304 5.95 -10.04 -33.88
N ALA A 305 6.27 -8.77 -33.78
CA ALA A 305 5.33 -7.67 -34.02
C ALA A 305 4.88 -7.56 -35.49
N SER A 306 5.63 -8.13 -36.44
CA SER A 306 5.29 -8.10 -37.86
C SER A 306 4.29 -9.20 -38.29
N ARG A 307 3.99 -10.16 -37.42
CA ARG A 307 3.09 -11.28 -37.72
C ARG A 307 1.65 -10.96 -37.36
N LEU A 308 0.75 -11.06 -38.34
CA LEU A 308 -0.69 -10.87 -38.14
C LEU A 308 -1.27 -11.79 -37.06
N TRP A 309 -0.70 -12.99 -36.93
CA TRP A 309 -1.19 -13.97 -35.99
C TRP A 309 -0.91 -13.58 -34.56
N THR A 310 0.33 -13.25 -34.22
CA THR A 310 0.72 -12.80 -32.89
C THR A 310 0.00 -11.52 -32.47
N GLN A 311 -0.23 -10.59 -33.42
CA GLN A 311 -1.04 -9.40 -33.16
C GLN A 311 -2.50 -9.75 -32.80
N LYS A 312 -3.10 -10.77 -33.44
CA LYS A 312 -4.45 -11.22 -33.10
C LYS A 312 -4.52 -11.86 -31.72
N GLU A 313 -3.51 -12.66 -31.34
CA GLU A 313 -3.43 -13.29 -30.04
C GLU A 313 -3.38 -12.25 -28.93
N VAL A 314 -2.53 -11.24 -29.06
CA VAL A 314 -2.41 -10.15 -28.08
C VAL A 314 -3.69 -9.30 -28.02
N LEU A 315 -4.28 -8.98 -29.17
CA LEU A 315 -5.52 -8.23 -29.22
C LEU A 315 -6.65 -8.98 -28.49
N LEU A 316 -6.82 -10.26 -28.78
CA LEU A 316 -7.84 -11.10 -28.12
C LEU A 316 -7.58 -11.23 -26.61
N ALA A 317 -6.31 -11.39 -26.20
CA ALA A 317 -5.98 -11.43 -24.79
C ALA A 317 -6.39 -10.11 -24.07
N LYS A 318 -6.09 -8.97 -24.68
CA LYS A 318 -6.51 -7.65 -24.16
C LYS A 318 -8.03 -7.46 -24.18
N GLU A 319 -8.73 -7.91 -25.22
CA GLU A 319 -10.20 -7.83 -25.31
C GLU A 319 -10.92 -8.69 -24.25
N HIS A 320 -10.27 -9.75 -23.75
CA HIS A 320 -10.81 -10.66 -22.74
C HIS A 320 -10.15 -10.47 -21.37
N ASP A 321 -9.41 -9.38 -21.16
CA ASP A 321 -8.76 -9.05 -19.88
C ASP A 321 -7.82 -10.17 -19.37
N VAL A 322 -7.21 -10.95 -20.29
CA VAL A 322 -6.25 -12.00 -19.95
C VAL A 322 -4.91 -11.36 -19.55
N PRO A 323 -4.30 -11.74 -18.42
CA PRO A 323 -2.97 -11.27 -18.04
C PRO A 323 -1.94 -11.55 -19.12
N VAL A 324 -1.15 -10.55 -19.49
CA VAL A 324 -0.12 -10.66 -20.54
C VAL A 324 1.23 -10.20 -20.01
N VAL A 325 2.27 -10.98 -20.23
CA VAL A 325 3.66 -10.62 -19.95
C VAL A 325 4.52 -10.88 -21.17
N THR A 326 5.44 -9.98 -21.46
CA THR A 326 6.42 -10.10 -22.54
C THR A 326 7.75 -10.62 -21.99
N LEU A 327 8.25 -11.72 -22.57
CA LEU A 327 9.66 -12.09 -22.52
C LEU A 327 10.34 -11.54 -23.77
N SER A 328 11.13 -10.47 -23.61
CA SER A 328 11.77 -9.76 -24.72
C SER A 328 13.08 -10.43 -25.12
N ALA A 329 13.04 -11.24 -26.18
CA ALA A 329 14.18 -11.98 -26.76
C ALA A 329 14.60 -11.38 -28.12
N LEU A 330 14.74 -10.05 -28.16
CA LEU A 330 15.16 -9.33 -29.37
C LEU A 330 16.67 -9.50 -29.58
N ALA A 331 17.06 -10.01 -30.73
CA ALA A 331 18.48 -10.18 -31.09
C ALA A 331 19.04 -8.96 -31.84
N ARG A 332 18.28 -8.39 -32.76
CA ARG A 332 18.66 -7.25 -33.60
C ARG A 332 17.70 -6.09 -33.50
N GLY A 333 16.55 -6.29 -32.87
CA GLY A 333 15.46 -5.33 -32.76
C GLY A 333 14.38 -5.57 -33.81
N GLU A 334 13.23 -4.93 -33.63
CA GLU A 334 12.08 -5.02 -34.52
C GLU A 334 12.15 -3.96 -35.62
N GLU A 335 11.87 -4.35 -36.86
CA GLU A 335 11.73 -3.39 -37.97
C GLU A 335 10.45 -2.55 -37.86
N ARG A 336 9.41 -3.09 -37.21
CA ARG A 336 8.12 -2.44 -37.00
C ARG A 336 7.62 -2.74 -35.60
N GLY A 337 7.37 -1.68 -34.81
CA GLY A 337 6.61 -1.77 -33.59
C GLY A 337 5.12 -1.99 -33.85
N SER A 338 4.40 -2.44 -32.84
CA SER A 338 2.93 -2.53 -32.85
C SER A 338 2.39 -1.93 -31.56
N PHE A 339 1.44 -1.00 -31.66
CA PHE A 339 0.77 -0.42 -30.49
C PHE A 339 0.03 -1.45 -29.63
N LEU A 340 -0.28 -2.63 -30.19
CA LEU A 340 -0.89 -3.73 -29.44
C LEU A 340 0.07 -4.34 -28.39
N MET A 341 1.38 -4.15 -28.58
CA MET A 341 2.43 -4.67 -27.70
C MET A 341 2.81 -3.67 -26.60
N ASP A 342 2.26 -2.45 -26.65
CA ASP A 342 2.51 -1.42 -25.64
C ASP A 342 1.66 -1.68 -24.37
N HIS A 343 2.08 -1.10 -23.24
CA HIS A 343 1.43 -1.25 -21.93
C HIS A 343 1.37 -2.69 -21.39
N VAL A 344 2.32 -3.55 -21.80
CA VAL A 344 2.47 -4.92 -21.32
C VAL A 344 3.76 -5.01 -20.49
N PRO A 345 3.71 -5.57 -19.26
CA PRO A 345 4.91 -5.81 -18.47
C PRO A 345 5.94 -6.63 -19.26
N THR A 346 7.19 -6.17 -19.26
CA THR A 346 8.24 -6.74 -20.08
C THR A 346 9.43 -7.19 -19.24
N VAL A 347 9.87 -8.43 -19.42
CA VAL A 347 11.08 -9.01 -18.85
C VAL A 347 12.10 -9.18 -19.95
N ALA A 348 13.30 -8.65 -19.74
CA ALA A 348 14.40 -8.82 -20.69
C ALA A 348 14.93 -10.28 -20.64
N PHE A 349 15.07 -10.91 -21.79
CA PHE A 349 15.72 -12.19 -21.94
C PHE A 349 17.23 -12.02 -22.06
N SER A 350 17.99 -12.83 -21.35
CA SER A 350 19.44 -12.89 -21.43
C SER A 350 19.89 -14.30 -21.81
N SER A 351 20.63 -14.43 -22.90
CA SER A 351 21.22 -15.72 -23.28
C SER A 351 22.31 -16.20 -22.31
N ALA A 352 22.89 -15.30 -21.53
CA ALA A 352 23.85 -15.66 -20.48
C ALA A 352 23.16 -16.11 -19.18
N ASP A 353 21.86 -15.84 -19.00
CA ASP A 353 21.08 -16.17 -17.81
C ASP A 353 19.63 -16.52 -18.23
N THR A 354 19.52 -17.55 -19.03
CA THR A 354 18.28 -17.96 -19.70
C THR A 354 17.21 -18.36 -18.69
N ASP A 355 17.56 -19.26 -17.77
CA ASP A 355 16.62 -19.85 -16.82
C ASP A 355 16.07 -18.80 -15.85
N SER A 356 16.92 -17.91 -15.34
CA SER A 356 16.50 -16.80 -14.48
C SER A 356 15.61 -15.79 -15.23
N SER A 357 15.88 -15.52 -16.51
CA SER A 357 15.04 -14.67 -17.34
C SER A 357 13.64 -15.25 -17.51
N VAL A 358 13.54 -16.56 -17.77
CA VAL A 358 12.25 -17.25 -17.87
C VAL A 358 11.54 -17.32 -16.51
N ALA A 359 12.27 -17.64 -15.43
CA ALA A 359 11.69 -17.65 -14.08
C ALA A 359 11.08 -16.30 -13.69
N ARG A 360 11.78 -15.18 -13.99
CA ARG A 360 11.25 -13.82 -13.79
C ARG A 360 9.99 -13.56 -14.60
N ALA A 361 9.95 -14.00 -15.86
CA ALA A 361 8.78 -13.81 -16.71
C ALA A 361 7.58 -14.62 -16.22
N LEU A 362 7.79 -15.85 -15.77
CA LEU A 362 6.72 -16.70 -15.20
C LEU A 362 6.24 -16.17 -13.85
N CYS A 363 7.13 -15.74 -12.95
CA CYS A 363 6.75 -15.11 -11.70
C CYS A 363 5.91 -13.85 -11.97
N ARG A 364 6.37 -12.96 -12.86
CA ARG A 364 5.63 -11.79 -13.27
C ARG A 364 4.25 -12.13 -13.87
N LEU A 365 4.14 -13.21 -14.61
CA LEU A 365 2.86 -13.64 -15.21
C LEU A 365 1.85 -14.07 -14.13
N VAL A 366 2.31 -14.80 -13.12
CA VAL A 366 1.48 -15.18 -11.96
C VAL A 366 1.09 -13.95 -11.15
N ASP A 367 1.99 -12.99 -10.99
CA ASP A 367 1.70 -11.72 -10.31
C ASP A 367 0.63 -10.91 -11.04
N GLU A 368 0.67 -10.85 -12.38
CA GLU A 368 -0.38 -10.18 -13.16
C GLU A 368 -1.74 -10.91 -13.03
N ALA A 369 -1.71 -12.24 -12.93
CA ALA A 369 -2.93 -13.02 -12.64
C ALA A 369 -3.46 -12.72 -11.23
N LEU A 370 -2.59 -12.63 -10.23
CA LEU A 370 -2.96 -12.24 -8.86
C LEU A 370 -3.57 -10.83 -8.81
N LYS A 371 -2.95 -9.86 -9.47
CA LYS A 371 -3.47 -8.49 -9.54
C LYS A 371 -4.87 -8.43 -10.17
N ARG A 372 -5.06 -9.14 -11.28
CA ARG A 372 -6.36 -9.25 -11.92
C ARG A 372 -7.41 -9.82 -10.94
N THR A 373 -7.09 -10.92 -10.29
CA THR A 373 -8.01 -11.59 -9.34
C THR A 373 -8.35 -10.68 -8.15
N LEU A 374 -7.35 -10.00 -7.58
CA LEU A 374 -7.56 -9.02 -6.52
C LEU A 374 -8.44 -7.84 -6.98
N TRP A 375 -8.24 -7.38 -8.21
CA TRP A 375 -9.05 -6.33 -8.78
C TRP A 375 -10.50 -6.77 -9.00
N GLU A 376 -10.74 -7.96 -9.52
CA GLU A 376 -12.07 -8.52 -9.69
C GLU A 376 -12.80 -8.63 -8.35
N LEU A 377 -12.08 -9.07 -7.30
CA LEU A 377 -12.60 -9.10 -5.94
C LEU A 377 -12.95 -7.69 -5.43
N GLN A 378 -12.07 -6.73 -5.61
CA GLN A 378 -12.31 -5.33 -5.23
C GLN A 378 -13.51 -4.75 -5.99
N ALA A 379 -13.63 -5.07 -7.27
CA ALA A 379 -14.76 -4.66 -8.10
C ALA A 379 -16.10 -5.24 -7.62
N LEU A 380 -16.12 -6.43 -7.02
CA LEU A 380 -17.32 -6.99 -6.38
C LEU A 380 -17.73 -6.16 -5.16
N TYR A 381 -16.80 -5.76 -4.30
CA TYR A 381 -17.11 -4.91 -3.14
C TYR A 381 -17.56 -3.49 -3.53
N THR A 382 -17.29 -3.06 -4.76
CA THR A 382 -17.78 -1.79 -5.32
C THR A 382 -18.99 -1.97 -6.24
N SER A 383 -19.58 -3.18 -6.34
CA SER A 383 -20.67 -3.47 -7.27
C SER A 383 -21.92 -2.63 -7.01
N ASP A 384 -22.25 -2.38 -5.76
CA ASP A 384 -23.44 -1.61 -5.37
C ASP A 384 -23.29 -0.10 -5.57
N THR A 385 -22.12 0.37 -6.01
CA THR A 385 -21.82 1.79 -6.12
C THR A 385 -22.19 2.40 -7.48
N GLY A 386 -22.56 1.61 -8.48
CA GLY A 386 -23.09 2.12 -9.77
C GLY A 386 -22.04 2.61 -10.75
N PHE A 387 -20.80 2.10 -10.70
CA PHE A 387 -19.81 2.37 -11.73
C PHE A 387 -20.23 1.80 -13.09
N ASP A 388 -20.06 2.59 -14.16
CA ASP A 388 -20.40 2.20 -15.53
C ASP A 388 -19.33 1.29 -16.14
N TRP A 389 -18.07 1.50 -15.78
CA TRP A 389 -16.97 0.70 -16.29
C TRP A 389 -15.90 0.45 -15.21
N LYS A 390 -15.46 -0.80 -15.11
CA LYS A 390 -14.44 -1.28 -14.17
C LYS A 390 -13.37 -2.06 -14.94
N PRO A 391 -12.53 -1.38 -15.75
CA PRO A 391 -11.46 -2.05 -16.49
C PRO A 391 -10.45 -2.69 -15.53
N VAL A 392 -9.85 -3.80 -15.92
CA VAL A 392 -8.84 -4.53 -15.12
C VAL A 392 -7.47 -3.84 -15.10
N HIS A 393 -7.26 -2.90 -15.98
CA HIS A 393 -6.07 -2.04 -16.06
C HIS A 393 -6.50 -0.58 -16.18
N ALA A 394 -5.56 0.34 -15.98
CA ALA A 394 -5.81 1.74 -16.28
C ALA A 394 -6.29 1.88 -17.73
N PRO A 395 -7.36 2.67 -18.00
CA PRO A 395 -7.90 2.82 -19.34
C PRO A 395 -6.84 3.30 -20.34
N GLU A 396 -6.73 2.60 -21.47
CA GLU A 396 -5.89 2.96 -22.61
C GLU A 396 -6.75 3.17 -23.88
N PRO A 397 -6.25 3.84 -24.93
CA PRO A 397 -7.05 4.13 -26.13
C PRO A 397 -7.72 2.91 -26.74
N THR A 398 -7.07 1.74 -26.72
CA THR A 398 -7.61 0.49 -27.30
C THR A 398 -8.80 -0.01 -26.50
N THR A 399 -8.67 -0.09 -25.16
CA THR A 399 -9.74 -0.56 -24.28
C THR A 399 -10.90 0.42 -24.22
N VAL A 400 -10.62 1.74 -24.16
CA VAL A 400 -11.63 2.81 -24.22
C VAL A 400 -12.43 2.70 -25.52
N THR A 401 -11.78 2.54 -26.68
CA THR A 401 -12.45 2.42 -27.96
C THR A 401 -13.36 1.19 -28.03
N THR A 402 -12.90 0.07 -27.48
CA THR A 402 -13.68 -1.18 -27.43
C THR A 402 -14.90 -1.01 -26.52
N TRP A 403 -14.71 -0.41 -25.34
CA TRP A 403 -15.82 -0.15 -24.42
C TRP A 403 -16.87 0.79 -25.04
N LEU A 404 -16.44 1.91 -25.67
CA LEU A 404 -17.33 2.89 -26.30
C LEU A 404 -18.15 2.29 -27.46
N LYS A 405 -17.62 1.32 -28.20
CA LYS A 405 -18.37 0.62 -29.27
C LYS A 405 -19.55 -0.18 -28.73
N ASN A 406 -19.41 -0.74 -27.53
CA ASN A 406 -20.37 -1.65 -26.93
C ASN A 406 -21.33 -0.96 -25.96
N HIS A 407 -21.08 0.31 -25.60
CA HIS A 407 -21.91 1.06 -24.67
C HIS A 407 -22.88 1.98 -25.40
N PRO A 408 -24.18 1.93 -25.07
CA PRO A 408 -25.16 2.87 -25.64
C PRO A 408 -24.82 4.29 -25.17
N ARG A 409 -24.96 5.23 -26.09
CA ARG A 409 -24.82 6.66 -25.77
C ARG A 409 -25.92 7.06 -24.80
N ASP A 410 -25.50 7.63 -23.67
CA ASP A 410 -26.36 8.12 -22.61
C ASP A 410 -25.89 9.53 -22.22
N ASP A 411 -26.83 10.44 -21.95
CA ASP A 411 -26.56 11.81 -21.49
C ASP A 411 -26.25 11.88 -19.98
N ARG A 412 -26.26 10.72 -19.30
CA ARG A 412 -25.97 10.67 -17.87
C ARG A 412 -24.47 10.79 -17.57
N HIS A 413 -24.14 11.12 -16.34
CA HIS A 413 -22.78 11.12 -15.85
C HIS A 413 -22.19 9.69 -15.88
N LEU A 414 -21.01 9.55 -16.44
CA LEU A 414 -20.28 8.28 -16.52
C LEU A 414 -19.25 8.18 -15.37
N TRP A 415 -19.24 7.04 -14.74
CA TRP A 415 -18.31 6.71 -13.66
C TRP A 415 -17.42 5.54 -14.05
N ILE A 416 -16.11 5.80 -14.08
CA ILE A 416 -15.08 4.78 -14.36
C ILE A 416 -14.20 4.62 -13.13
N ILE A 417 -14.04 3.39 -12.65
CA ILE A 417 -13.06 3.06 -11.62
C ILE A 417 -12.06 2.05 -12.17
N HIS A 418 -10.77 2.31 -12.00
CA HIS A 418 -9.70 1.47 -12.49
C HIS A 418 -8.65 1.21 -11.41
N PRO A 419 -7.82 0.14 -11.52
CA PRO A 419 -6.72 -0.10 -10.58
C PRO A 419 -5.72 1.06 -10.59
N ASP A 420 -5.03 1.25 -9.47
CA ASP A 420 -3.89 2.15 -9.40
C ASP A 420 -2.76 1.73 -10.37
N PRO A 421 -1.90 2.64 -10.83
CA PRO A 421 -1.78 4.04 -10.41
C PRO A 421 -2.87 4.95 -11.00
N PRO A 422 -3.18 6.09 -10.35
CA PRO A 422 -4.12 7.05 -10.90
C PRO A 422 -3.57 7.64 -12.20
N LEU A 423 -4.48 7.86 -13.16
CA LEU A 423 -4.14 8.53 -14.40
C LEU A 423 -3.78 9.99 -14.16
N THR A 424 -2.81 10.49 -14.89
CA THR A 424 -2.48 11.91 -14.93
C THR A 424 -3.63 12.74 -15.53
N SER A 425 -3.64 14.04 -15.26
CA SER A 425 -4.63 14.95 -15.85
C SER A 425 -4.61 14.91 -17.38
N HIS A 426 -3.42 14.72 -17.98
CA HIS A 426 -3.28 14.61 -19.43
C HIS A 426 -3.96 13.35 -19.99
N GLU A 427 -3.74 12.20 -19.37
CA GLU A 427 -4.37 10.93 -19.77
C GLU A 427 -5.88 10.97 -19.57
N LYS A 428 -6.37 11.51 -18.44
CA LYS A 428 -7.80 11.70 -18.19
C LYS A 428 -8.44 12.58 -19.27
N ASN A 429 -7.77 13.67 -19.68
CA ASN A 429 -8.26 14.54 -20.74
C ASN A 429 -8.32 13.83 -22.09
N LEU A 430 -7.31 13.01 -22.44
CA LEU A 430 -7.33 12.21 -23.65
C LEU A 430 -8.54 11.26 -23.69
N ILE A 431 -8.84 10.59 -22.58
CA ILE A 431 -10.01 9.71 -22.48
C ILE A 431 -11.31 10.50 -22.63
N ARG A 432 -11.41 11.69 -22.03
CA ARG A 432 -12.55 12.59 -22.19
C ARG A 432 -12.76 13.02 -23.65
N ASP A 433 -11.68 13.39 -24.33
CA ASP A 433 -11.73 13.74 -25.76
C ASP A 433 -12.21 12.56 -26.63
N MET A 434 -11.77 11.33 -26.31
CA MET A 434 -12.24 10.12 -26.98
C MET A 434 -13.74 9.87 -26.73
N CYS A 435 -14.22 10.06 -25.52
CA CYS A 435 -15.64 9.96 -25.19
C CYS A 435 -16.46 11.02 -25.93
N GLU A 436 -15.97 12.27 -26.02
CA GLU A 436 -16.62 13.33 -26.77
C GLU A 436 -16.71 13.00 -28.27
N LEU A 437 -15.62 12.52 -28.87
CA LEU A 437 -15.60 12.06 -30.27
C LEU A 437 -16.59 10.91 -30.52
N ALA A 438 -16.83 10.08 -29.53
CA ALA A 438 -17.83 9.02 -29.58
C ALA A 438 -19.28 9.55 -29.40
N GLY A 439 -19.46 10.82 -29.07
CA GLY A 439 -20.74 11.50 -28.93
C GLY A 439 -21.27 11.61 -27.50
N PHE A 440 -20.43 11.36 -26.51
CA PHE A 440 -20.72 11.72 -25.11
C PHE A 440 -20.47 13.22 -24.91
N LYS A 441 -21.21 13.86 -24.00
CA LYS A 441 -21.02 15.29 -23.75
C LYS A 441 -19.69 15.57 -23.06
N ARG A 442 -18.95 16.56 -23.58
CA ARG A 442 -17.75 17.08 -22.89
C ARG A 442 -18.15 18.02 -21.76
N ASN A 443 -18.19 17.48 -20.57
CA ASN A 443 -18.27 18.27 -19.35
C ASN A 443 -17.45 17.57 -18.30
N ASP A 444 -16.58 18.26 -17.55
CA ASP A 444 -15.88 17.69 -16.39
C ASP A 444 -16.88 17.10 -15.39
N ALA A 445 -18.13 17.60 -15.43
CA ALA A 445 -19.26 17.07 -14.69
C ALA A 445 -19.90 15.80 -15.30
N SER A 446 -19.52 15.36 -16.52
CA SER A 446 -20.17 14.21 -17.20
C SER A 446 -19.36 12.93 -17.20
N LEU A 447 -18.07 12.97 -16.89
CA LEU A 447 -17.18 11.81 -16.82
C LEU A 447 -16.22 11.92 -15.63
N THR A 448 -16.34 11.02 -14.70
CA THR A 448 -15.41 10.88 -13.58
C THR A 448 -14.61 9.59 -13.71
N ILE A 449 -13.29 9.71 -13.71
CA ILE A 449 -12.34 8.61 -13.75
C ILE A 449 -11.56 8.61 -12.44
N VAL A 450 -11.66 7.53 -11.66
CA VAL A 450 -11.05 7.43 -10.34
C VAL A 450 -10.40 6.08 -10.10
N THR A 451 -9.44 6.06 -9.20
CA THR A 451 -8.95 4.83 -8.58
C THR A 451 -9.71 4.55 -7.27
N PRO A 452 -9.60 3.36 -6.67
CA PRO A 452 -10.21 3.10 -5.36
C PRO A 452 -9.78 4.08 -4.27
N ARG A 453 -8.53 4.54 -4.27
CA ARG A 453 -8.00 5.55 -3.32
C ARG A 453 -8.61 6.92 -3.55
N GLU A 454 -8.69 7.37 -4.79
CA GLU A 454 -9.37 8.63 -5.14
C GLU A 454 -10.86 8.57 -4.79
N PHE A 455 -11.51 7.42 -5.03
CA PHE A 455 -12.89 7.19 -4.63
C PHE A 455 -13.07 7.24 -3.11
N LEU A 456 -12.19 6.59 -2.35
CA LEU A 456 -12.17 6.63 -0.90
C LEU A 456 -11.97 8.07 -0.38
N SER A 457 -11.06 8.83 -0.97
CA SER A 457 -10.80 10.23 -0.60
C SER A 457 -12.02 11.12 -0.81
N ARG A 458 -12.91 10.75 -1.73
CA ARG A 458 -14.19 11.43 -2.02
C ARG A 458 -15.36 10.94 -1.15
N GLY A 459 -15.11 10.12 -0.13
CA GLY A 459 -16.16 9.62 0.75
C GLY A 459 -16.83 8.33 0.30
N GLY A 460 -16.42 7.76 -0.85
CA GLY A 460 -17.01 6.54 -1.40
C GLY A 460 -18.43 6.72 -1.95
N ALA A 461 -18.83 7.97 -2.28
CA ALA A 461 -20.13 8.28 -2.85
C ALA A 461 -20.04 8.61 -4.34
N LEU A 462 -20.99 8.15 -5.15
CA LEU A 462 -21.06 8.42 -6.59
C LEU A 462 -22.05 9.52 -6.95
N LEU A 463 -23.06 9.75 -6.14
CA LEU A 463 -24.17 10.64 -6.52
C LEU A 463 -23.78 12.10 -6.32
N PRO A 464 -23.89 12.95 -7.36
CA PRO A 464 -23.69 14.38 -7.25
C PRO A 464 -24.61 14.99 -6.17
N GLY A 465 -24.08 15.83 -5.33
CA GLY A 465 -24.84 16.52 -4.27
C GLY A 465 -25.00 15.75 -2.96
N GLN A 466 -24.53 14.50 -2.86
CA GLN A 466 -24.47 13.77 -1.61
C GLN A 466 -23.13 13.95 -0.86
N ASP A 467 -22.07 14.26 -1.58
CA ASP A 467 -20.77 14.59 -1.01
C ASP A 467 -20.19 15.84 -1.70
N PRO A 468 -19.94 16.94 -0.97
CA PRO A 468 -19.34 18.14 -1.54
C PRO A 468 -17.94 17.89 -2.16
N LEU A 469 -17.29 16.76 -1.84
CA LEU A 469 -16.00 16.39 -2.43
C LEU A 469 -16.09 15.94 -3.89
N ILE A 470 -17.26 15.55 -4.39
CA ILE A 470 -17.46 15.18 -5.80
C ILE A 470 -17.25 16.40 -6.69
N GLU A 471 -17.56 17.60 -6.20
CA GLU A 471 -17.37 18.86 -6.91
C GLU A 471 -15.92 19.37 -6.84
N ALA A 472 -15.08 18.82 -5.94
CA ALA A 472 -13.66 19.16 -5.89
C ALA A 472 -12.97 18.63 -7.15
N GLY A 473 -12.51 19.53 -8.00
CA GLY A 473 -11.80 19.20 -9.23
C GLY A 473 -10.54 18.37 -9.02
N GLU A 474 -9.89 17.95 -10.10
CA GLU A 474 -8.69 17.10 -10.07
C GLU A 474 -7.53 17.67 -9.24
N ARG A 475 -7.47 18.97 -9.04
CA ARG A 475 -6.47 19.67 -8.23
C ARG A 475 -7.05 20.23 -6.94
N SER A 476 -7.73 19.38 -6.19
CA SER A 476 -8.45 19.76 -4.96
C SER A 476 -7.54 20.31 -3.85
N LEU A 477 -6.24 20.00 -3.87
CA LEU A 477 -5.24 20.47 -2.92
C LEU A 477 -4.36 21.62 -3.45
N ASN A 478 -4.72 22.22 -4.57
CA ASN A 478 -3.92 23.32 -5.14
C ASN A 478 -3.73 24.46 -4.11
N GLY A 479 -2.46 24.86 -3.90
CA GLY A 479 -2.07 25.85 -2.90
C GLY A 479 -2.11 25.34 -1.45
N ARG A 480 -2.42 24.08 -1.20
CA ARG A 480 -2.40 23.47 0.14
C ARG A 480 -1.04 22.83 0.42
N ARG A 481 -0.57 22.99 1.65
CA ARG A 481 0.75 22.57 2.12
C ARG A 481 0.56 21.56 3.25
N LEU A 482 1.05 20.33 3.04
CA LEU A 482 1.00 19.24 4.00
C LEU A 482 2.37 19.01 4.60
N GLY A 483 2.52 19.23 5.92
CA GLY A 483 3.72 18.88 6.66
C GLY A 483 3.74 17.41 7.00
N ILE A 484 4.91 16.77 6.91
CA ILE A 484 5.10 15.38 7.34
C ILE A 484 6.07 15.32 8.51
N SER A 485 5.68 14.60 9.56
CA SER A 485 6.50 14.17 10.68
C SER A 485 6.61 12.66 10.62
N VAL A 486 7.74 12.13 10.21
CA VAL A 486 7.96 10.68 10.07
C VAL A 486 9.36 10.30 10.52
N SER A 487 9.47 9.24 11.30
CA SER A 487 10.70 8.50 11.54
C SER A 487 10.37 7.09 12.01
N PRO A 488 11.30 6.12 11.88
CA PRO A 488 11.13 4.81 12.46
C PRO A 488 10.85 4.89 13.96
N SER A 489 10.02 3.98 14.45
CA SER A 489 9.77 3.79 15.89
C SER A 489 10.42 2.51 16.35
N GLU A 490 10.77 2.44 17.62
CA GLU A 490 11.34 1.25 18.28
C GLU A 490 10.32 0.09 18.36
N ASP A 491 9.06 0.37 17.99
CA ASP A 491 7.95 -0.57 18.10
C ASP A 491 7.63 -1.31 16.79
N LEU A 492 8.22 -0.89 15.66
CA LEU A 492 7.86 -1.41 14.33
C LEU A 492 7.92 -2.94 14.28
N GLU A 493 9.03 -3.54 14.68
CA GLU A 493 9.18 -5.00 14.63
C GLU A 493 8.16 -5.72 15.52
N ARG A 494 7.86 -5.20 16.69
CA ARG A 494 6.84 -5.77 17.61
C ARG A 494 5.43 -5.65 17.01
N LEU A 495 5.14 -4.58 16.30
CA LEU A 495 3.91 -4.40 15.55
C LEU A 495 3.82 -5.31 14.30
N GLY A 496 4.94 -5.95 13.94
CA GLY A 496 5.07 -6.79 12.74
C GLY A 496 5.36 -5.99 11.48
N LEU A 497 5.88 -4.78 11.64
CA LEU A 497 6.22 -3.84 10.58
C LEU A 497 7.74 -3.74 10.39
N SER A 498 8.17 -3.03 9.37
CA SER A 498 9.57 -2.66 9.12
C SER A 498 9.64 -1.24 8.57
N ASP A 499 10.83 -0.68 8.41
CA ASP A 499 11.02 0.67 7.86
C ASP A 499 10.39 0.83 6.47
N SER A 500 10.38 -0.21 5.64
CA SER A 500 9.75 -0.16 4.32
C SER A 500 8.23 0.11 4.36
N HIS A 501 7.54 -0.21 5.46
CA HIS A 501 6.13 0.14 5.62
C HIS A 501 5.92 1.64 5.82
N LEU A 502 6.88 2.32 6.47
CA LEU A 502 6.89 3.78 6.56
C LEU A 502 7.11 4.42 5.20
N ASP A 503 8.07 3.90 4.43
CA ASP A 503 8.35 4.35 3.06
C ASP A 503 7.12 4.23 2.18
N TYR A 504 6.42 3.11 2.29
CA TYR A 504 5.17 2.87 1.56
C TYR A 504 4.07 3.88 1.93
N ALA A 505 3.86 4.10 3.23
CA ALA A 505 2.86 5.07 3.69
C ALA A 505 3.18 6.49 3.21
N VAL A 506 4.46 6.87 3.23
CA VAL A 506 4.92 8.18 2.74
C VAL A 506 4.81 8.27 1.22
N ALA A 507 5.19 7.22 0.47
CA ALA A 507 5.09 7.20 -0.99
C ALA A 507 3.65 7.39 -1.47
N GLU A 508 2.71 6.63 -0.89
CA GLU A 508 1.29 6.73 -1.20
C GLU A 508 0.73 8.12 -0.91
N LEU A 509 1.05 8.67 0.26
CA LEU A 509 0.61 10.00 0.66
C LEU A 509 1.21 11.09 -0.24
N ALA A 510 2.50 10.99 -0.57
CA ALA A 510 3.19 11.91 -1.45
C ALA A 510 2.59 11.89 -2.86
N GLN A 511 2.43 10.71 -3.45
CA GLN A 511 1.83 10.52 -4.76
C GLN A 511 0.46 11.19 -4.87
N LEU A 512 -0.47 10.88 -3.95
CA LEU A 512 -1.80 11.47 -3.96
C LEU A 512 -1.77 12.98 -3.71
N THR A 513 -0.89 13.47 -2.82
CA THR A 513 -0.74 14.90 -2.56
C THR A 513 -0.31 15.64 -3.83
N PHE A 514 0.68 15.13 -4.57
CA PHE A 514 1.17 15.75 -5.80
C PHE A 514 0.16 15.70 -6.94
N LEU A 515 -0.49 14.56 -7.15
CA LEU A 515 -1.53 14.41 -8.18
C LEU A 515 -2.72 15.35 -7.95
N HIS A 516 -3.02 15.68 -6.70
CA HIS A 516 -4.06 16.66 -6.36
C HIS A 516 -3.55 18.11 -6.28
N GLY A 517 -2.30 18.39 -6.68
CA GLY A 517 -1.72 19.73 -6.77
C GLY A 517 -1.30 20.31 -5.43
N GLY A 518 -1.18 19.49 -4.39
CA GLY A 518 -0.70 19.88 -3.06
C GLY A 518 0.82 20.02 -2.98
N THR A 519 1.30 20.70 -1.95
CA THR A 519 2.74 20.81 -1.63
C THR A 519 3.07 19.99 -0.39
N LEU A 520 4.07 19.14 -0.49
CA LEU A 520 4.62 18.39 0.63
C LEU A 520 5.76 19.17 1.29
N VAL A 521 5.73 19.33 2.62
CA VAL A 521 6.74 20.05 3.39
C VAL A 521 7.39 19.11 4.39
N TYR A 522 8.72 18.99 4.31
CA TYR A 522 9.49 18.09 5.17
C TYR A 522 10.78 18.74 5.68
N GLY A 523 11.06 18.59 6.97
CA GLY A 523 12.23 19.13 7.66
C GLY A 523 13.29 18.07 8.01
N GLY A 524 13.47 17.05 7.15
CA GLY A 524 14.41 15.96 7.40
C GLY A 524 15.84 16.28 6.98
N ARG A 525 16.79 15.50 7.52
CA ARG A 525 18.22 15.62 7.19
C ARG A 525 18.47 15.21 5.74
N ILE A 526 19.45 15.84 5.12
CA ILE A 526 20.03 15.40 3.85
C ILE A 526 21.29 14.60 4.20
N ASN A 527 21.29 13.30 3.92
CA ASN A 527 22.38 12.40 4.24
C ASN A 527 22.77 11.60 2.99
N GLN A 528 24.09 11.41 2.74
CA GLN A 528 24.56 10.62 1.59
C GLN A 528 24.69 9.12 1.88
N ASP A 529 24.66 8.73 3.17
CA ASP A 529 25.07 7.40 3.59
C ASP A 529 23.89 6.48 3.81
N ALA A 530 23.04 6.17 3.07
CA ALA A 530 21.93 5.25 3.19
C ALA A 530 20.59 5.87 2.80
N HIS A 531 19.60 5.06 2.72
CA HIS A 531 18.21 5.44 2.50
C HIS A 531 17.78 6.50 3.52
N ASP A 532 17.64 7.75 3.07
CA ASP A 532 17.10 8.82 3.90
C ASP A 532 15.71 9.26 3.38
N MET A 533 14.83 9.58 4.29
CA MET A 533 13.46 9.96 3.99
C MET A 533 13.38 11.25 3.14
N THR A 534 14.36 12.17 3.26
CA THR A 534 14.42 13.40 2.47
C THR A 534 14.66 13.09 1.00
N THR A 535 15.65 12.26 0.71
CA THR A 535 15.96 11.78 -0.64
C THR A 535 14.79 10.97 -1.21
N PHE A 536 14.20 10.10 -0.39
CA PHE A 536 13.04 9.31 -0.79
C PHE A 536 11.84 10.18 -1.20
N MET A 537 11.49 11.20 -0.42
CA MET A 537 10.41 12.13 -0.76
C MET A 537 10.72 12.95 -2.02
N ALA A 538 11.98 13.33 -2.23
CA ALA A 538 12.41 14.00 -3.45
C ALA A 538 12.21 13.10 -4.68
N GLU A 539 12.51 11.81 -4.58
CA GLU A 539 12.23 10.83 -5.64
C GLU A 539 10.75 10.69 -5.96
N GLN A 540 9.89 10.72 -4.95
CA GLN A 540 8.44 10.71 -5.18
C GLN A 540 7.99 11.98 -5.90
N ALA A 541 8.56 13.15 -5.55
CA ALA A 541 8.28 14.40 -6.24
C ALA A 541 8.75 14.36 -7.70
N GLU A 542 9.95 13.87 -7.97
CA GLU A 542 10.47 13.71 -9.34
C GLU A 542 9.57 12.82 -10.22
N ARG A 543 8.91 11.82 -9.62
CA ARG A 543 8.04 10.87 -10.34
C ARG A 543 6.63 11.40 -10.58
N TYR A 544 6.05 12.13 -9.64
CA TYR A 544 4.62 12.42 -9.62
C TYR A 544 4.25 13.90 -9.63
N ALA A 545 5.21 14.79 -9.36
CA ALA A 545 4.94 16.21 -9.35
C ALA A 545 5.04 16.83 -10.77
N ASP A 546 4.11 17.72 -11.08
CA ASP A 546 4.07 18.45 -12.36
C ASP A 546 4.33 19.96 -12.22
N THR A 547 4.62 20.40 -11.00
CA THR A 547 4.89 21.82 -10.70
C THR A 547 6.14 22.00 -9.83
N PRO A 548 6.87 23.11 -10.01
CA PRO A 548 8.10 23.37 -9.24
C PRO A 548 7.90 23.67 -7.75
N ASN A 549 6.65 23.73 -7.29
CA ASN A 549 6.33 24.02 -5.89
C ASN A 549 5.69 22.83 -5.16
N SER A 550 5.83 21.63 -5.69
CA SER A 550 5.21 20.42 -5.13
C SER A 550 5.92 19.90 -3.89
N PHE A 551 7.23 20.10 -3.78
CA PHE A 551 8.01 19.66 -2.63
C PHE A 551 8.84 20.81 -2.03
N GLU A 552 8.84 20.92 -0.70
CA GLU A 552 9.68 21.89 0.02
C GLU A 552 10.44 21.18 1.14
N ASN A 553 11.76 21.20 1.05
CA ASN A 553 12.61 20.74 2.13
C ASN A 553 13.08 21.94 2.96
N LEU A 554 12.83 21.88 4.27
CA LEU A 554 13.25 22.88 5.24
C LEU A 554 14.44 22.36 6.03
N GLN A 555 15.54 23.12 6.04
CA GLN A 555 16.73 22.79 6.82
C GLN A 555 16.97 23.85 7.90
N PRO A 556 17.36 23.43 9.11
CA PRO A 556 17.75 24.38 10.15
C PRO A 556 19.06 25.10 9.74
N TRP A 557 19.22 26.33 10.11
CA TRP A 557 20.40 27.11 9.74
C TRP A 557 21.73 26.46 10.16
N CYS A 558 21.72 25.72 11.27
CA CYS A 558 22.89 24.95 11.73
C CYS A 558 23.10 23.61 10.99
N VAL A 559 22.41 23.33 9.88
CA VAL A 559 22.52 22.09 9.10
C VAL A 559 23.93 21.81 8.57
N TYR A 560 24.69 22.87 8.32
CA TYR A 560 26.10 22.79 7.86
C TYR A 560 27.03 21.99 8.78
N LEU A 561 26.53 21.52 9.92
CA LEU A 561 27.29 20.63 10.81
C LEU A 561 27.13 19.15 10.44
N THR A 562 26.12 18.82 9.64
CA THR A 562 25.77 17.45 9.26
C THR A 562 25.79 17.20 7.75
N ALA A 563 25.72 18.25 6.93
CA ALA A 563 25.79 18.17 5.48
C ALA A 563 26.81 19.18 4.94
N THR A 564 27.54 18.83 3.89
CA THR A 564 28.44 19.76 3.23
C THR A 564 27.66 20.72 2.34
N GLU A 565 28.25 21.89 2.02
CA GLU A 565 27.65 22.83 1.05
C GLU A 565 27.47 22.17 -0.32
N GLN A 566 28.38 21.26 -0.68
CA GLN A 566 28.31 20.51 -1.93
C GLN A 566 27.06 19.58 -1.94
N ASP A 567 26.80 18.90 -0.85
CA ASP A 567 25.62 18.01 -0.73
C ASP A 567 24.32 18.79 -0.83
N LEU A 568 24.26 19.93 -0.15
CA LEU A 568 23.10 20.82 -0.18
C LEU A 568 22.82 21.37 -1.58
N ARG A 569 23.88 21.77 -2.32
CA ARG A 569 23.74 22.22 -3.71
C ARG A 569 23.32 21.10 -4.63
N ALA A 570 23.92 19.91 -4.50
CA ALA A 570 23.55 18.77 -5.31
C ALA A 570 22.07 18.39 -5.09
N PHE A 571 21.60 18.48 -3.85
CA PHE A 571 20.19 18.24 -3.55
C PHE A 571 19.28 19.35 -4.10
N GLU A 572 19.65 20.62 -3.94
CA GLU A 572 18.91 21.78 -4.50
C GLU A 572 18.79 21.66 -6.03
N ASP A 573 19.88 21.35 -6.72
CA ASP A 573 19.91 21.15 -8.17
C ASP A 573 19.02 19.99 -8.60
N ARG A 574 19.02 18.90 -7.83
CA ARG A 574 18.18 17.72 -8.08
C ARG A 574 16.69 18.06 -8.06
N ILE A 575 16.23 18.77 -7.04
CA ILE A 575 14.80 19.06 -6.87
C ILE A 575 14.32 20.31 -7.58
N ALA A 576 15.19 21.05 -8.29
CA ALA A 576 14.91 22.39 -8.85
C ALA A 576 13.65 22.46 -9.74
N ASN A 577 13.29 21.35 -10.42
CA ASN A 577 12.10 21.28 -11.28
C ASN A 577 10.80 20.97 -10.53
N VAL A 578 10.87 20.42 -9.32
CA VAL A 578 9.72 19.90 -8.58
C VAL A 578 9.58 20.48 -7.18
N GLY A 579 10.61 21.16 -6.68
CA GLY A 579 10.62 21.65 -5.31
C GLY A 579 11.69 22.70 -5.01
N SER A 580 11.87 22.99 -3.73
CA SER A 580 12.85 23.95 -3.24
C SER A 580 13.49 23.49 -1.92
N LEU A 581 14.77 23.82 -1.78
CA LEU A 581 15.51 23.72 -0.52
C LEU A 581 15.55 25.10 0.15
N GLN A 582 15.11 25.21 1.39
CA GLN A 582 15.06 26.44 2.14
C GLN A 582 15.82 26.29 3.47
N ILE A 583 16.72 27.20 3.76
CA ILE A 583 17.42 27.26 5.04
C ILE A 583 16.66 28.20 5.97
N VAL A 584 16.29 27.72 7.14
CA VAL A 584 15.50 28.50 8.10
C VAL A 584 16.42 29.15 9.13
N PHE A 585 16.44 30.48 9.12
CA PHE A 585 17.13 31.29 10.13
C PHE A 585 16.11 32.15 10.87
N ARG A 586 15.85 31.81 12.12
CA ARG A 586 14.77 32.42 12.93
C ARG A 586 13.43 32.19 12.27
N ASP A 587 12.78 33.25 11.80
CA ASP A 587 11.46 33.25 11.17
C ASP A 587 11.51 33.44 9.64
N GLN A 588 12.72 33.39 9.05
CA GLN A 588 12.94 33.64 7.63
C GLN A 588 13.43 32.40 6.88
N LYS A 589 12.96 32.26 5.65
CA LYS A 589 13.49 31.30 4.68
C LYS A 589 14.58 32.00 3.87
N LEU A 590 15.75 31.38 3.83
CA LEU A 590 16.89 31.83 3.08
C LEU A 590 17.21 30.82 1.98
N SER A 591 17.60 31.30 0.81
CA SER A 591 18.28 30.49 -0.18
C SER A 591 19.65 30.02 0.35
N LEU A 592 20.21 29.00 -0.28
CA LEU A 592 21.53 28.49 0.09
C LEU A 592 22.59 29.57 0.01
N THR A 593 22.53 30.46 -1.01
CA THR A 593 23.44 31.56 -1.20
C THR A 593 23.35 32.60 -0.09
N GLU A 594 22.15 33.00 0.32
CA GLU A 594 21.91 33.92 1.42
C GLU A 594 22.36 33.33 2.76
N ALA A 595 22.07 32.05 3.00
CA ALA A 595 22.52 31.35 4.18
C ALA A 595 24.04 31.26 4.28
N ALA A 596 24.74 31.02 3.17
CA ALA A 596 26.20 31.01 3.09
C ALA A 596 26.80 32.38 3.43
N GLN A 597 26.21 33.46 2.95
CA GLN A 597 26.67 34.84 3.27
C GLN A 597 26.49 35.15 4.76
N GLN A 598 25.39 34.76 5.37
CA GLN A 598 25.15 34.94 6.81
C GLN A 598 26.08 34.10 7.69
N ARG A 599 26.46 32.89 7.23
CA ARG A 599 27.38 32.01 7.94
C ARG A 599 28.77 32.59 8.15
N VAL A 600 29.28 33.31 7.16
CA VAL A 600 30.60 33.99 7.26
C VAL A 600 30.64 34.98 8.42
N ALA A 601 29.47 35.53 8.82
CA ALA A 601 29.36 36.49 9.90
C ALA A 601 29.26 35.84 11.31
N SER A 602 28.96 34.52 11.43
CA SER A 602 28.76 33.82 12.71
C SER A 602 29.56 32.52 12.79
N ASN A 603 30.73 32.59 13.36
CA ASN A 603 31.77 31.54 13.31
C ASN A 603 31.56 30.32 14.24
N ARG A 604 30.45 30.18 14.98
CA ARG A 604 30.24 29.06 15.91
C ARG A 604 28.73 28.74 16.08
N CYS A 605 28.35 27.48 15.92
CA CYS A 605 27.08 26.92 16.42
C CYS A 605 27.40 26.02 17.59
N ASP A 606 27.01 26.41 18.80
CA ASP A 606 27.02 25.52 19.96
C ASP A 606 25.71 24.67 19.99
N ASP A 607 25.60 23.79 20.98
CA ASP A 607 24.42 22.93 21.08
C ASP A 607 23.12 23.67 21.35
N SER A 608 23.19 24.84 22.00
CA SER A 608 22.04 25.73 22.21
C SER A 608 21.58 26.36 20.88
N ASP A 609 22.54 26.79 20.04
CA ASP A 609 22.24 27.31 18.71
C ASP A 609 21.63 26.26 17.79
N LYS A 610 22.10 24.99 17.86
CA LYS A 610 21.53 23.86 17.13
C LYS A 610 20.10 23.58 17.56
N MET A 611 19.85 23.49 18.86
CA MET A 611 18.50 23.27 19.41
C MET A 611 17.55 24.39 19.01
N LYS A 612 17.99 25.65 19.11
CA LYS A 612 17.19 26.81 18.71
C LYS A 612 16.90 26.79 17.21
N SER A 613 17.91 26.51 16.38
CA SER A 613 17.76 26.47 14.92
C SER A 613 16.76 25.38 14.47
N LEU A 614 16.77 24.21 15.12
CA LEU A 614 15.76 23.17 14.91
C LEU A 614 14.36 23.62 15.31
N THR A 615 14.25 24.30 16.44
CA THR A 615 12.96 24.81 16.93
C THR A 615 12.41 25.90 16.00
N ASP A 616 13.25 26.83 15.55
CA ASP A 616 12.87 27.89 14.60
C ASP A 616 12.36 27.28 13.28
N MET A 617 13.06 26.26 12.74
CA MET A 617 12.61 25.53 11.54
C MET A 617 11.26 24.86 11.74
N ARG A 618 11.06 24.14 12.84
CA ARG A 618 9.79 23.46 13.17
C ARG A 618 8.65 24.45 13.36
N GLN A 619 8.92 25.58 13.99
CA GLN A 619 7.94 26.65 14.18
C GLN A 619 7.54 27.29 12.86
N LEU A 620 8.48 27.54 11.96
CA LEU A 620 8.19 28.06 10.63
C LEU A 620 7.39 27.04 9.81
N ALA A 621 7.77 25.75 9.84
CA ALA A 621 7.02 24.68 9.19
C ALA A 621 5.57 24.66 9.69
N ALA A 622 5.35 24.70 11.00
CA ALA A 622 4.01 24.69 11.62
C ALA A 622 3.17 25.90 11.19
N SER A 623 3.76 27.09 11.08
CA SER A 623 3.05 28.32 10.68
C SER A 623 2.73 28.37 9.19
N THR A 624 3.47 27.65 8.34
CA THR A 624 3.33 27.70 6.87
C THR A 624 2.60 26.51 6.28
N THR A 625 2.41 25.41 7.02
CA THR A 625 1.63 24.25 6.57
C THR A 625 0.16 24.39 6.97
N HIS A 626 -0.75 23.85 6.15
CA HIS A 626 -2.19 23.87 6.42
C HIS A 626 -2.62 22.70 7.31
N ALA A 627 -1.90 21.60 7.23
CA ALA A 627 -2.07 20.41 8.06
C ALA A 627 -0.74 19.69 8.23
N ARG A 628 -0.66 18.77 9.19
CA ARG A 628 0.49 17.91 9.42
C ARG A 628 0.07 16.46 9.60
N VAL A 629 0.88 15.54 9.11
CA VAL A 629 0.73 14.10 9.34
C VAL A 629 1.84 13.63 10.28
N LEU A 630 1.48 12.83 11.27
CA LEU A 630 2.38 12.17 12.19
C LEU A 630 2.36 10.66 11.92
N ILE A 631 3.50 10.08 11.52
CA ILE A 631 3.66 8.65 11.24
C ILE A 631 4.84 8.11 12.04
N GLY A 632 4.60 7.16 12.95
CA GLY A 632 5.63 6.58 13.80
C GLY A 632 6.26 7.62 14.73
N GLY A 633 7.56 7.79 14.64
CA GLY A 633 8.32 8.74 15.46
C GLY A 633 9.10 8.07 16.58
N SER A 634 10.44 8.23 16.59
CA SER A 634 11.30 7.69 17.65
C SER A 634 10.92 8.27 19.00
N LEU A 635 10.88 7.40 20.02
CA LEU A 635 10.68 7.76 21.42
C LEU A 635 11.94 8.41 22.03
N GLU A 636 13.09 8.21 21.40
CA GLU A 636 14.35 8.75 21.85
C GLU A 636 14.50 10.24 21.49
N ARG A 637 15.19 10.96 22.36
CA ARG A 637 15.59 12.34 22.13
C ARG A 637 16.80 12.40 21.21
N SER A 638 16.83 13.34 20.27
CA SER A 638 18.08 13.64 19.59
C SER A 638 19.10 14.24 20.58
N THR A 639 20.39 14.08 20.29
CA THR A 639 21.52 14.59 21.14
C THR A 639 21.39 16.08 21.51
N TYR A 640 20.67 16.85 20.68
CA TYR A 640 20.52 18.30 20.83
C TYR A 640 19.10 18.73 21.24
N ALA A 641 18.18 17.79 21.54
CA ALA A 641 16.80 18.12 21.88
C ALA A 641 16.42 17.62 23.28
N GLN A 642 15.61 18.39 23.99
CA GLN A 642 15.04 17.99 25.29
C GLN A 642 13.84 17.06 25.14
N VAL A 643 13.22 17.05 23.95
CA VAL A 643 12.01 16.27 23.64
C VAL A 643 12.16 15.55 22.31
N PRO A 644 11.43 14.45 22.06
CA PRO A 644 11.37 13.83 20.73
C PRO A 644 10.95 14.82 19.66
N GLY A 645 11.62 14.75 18.51
CA GLY A 645 11.46 15.76 17.45
C GLY A 645 10.05 15.84 16.90
N THR A 646 9.45 14.69 16.61
CA THR A 646 8.09 14.60 16.08
C THR A 646 7.03 15.06 17.09
N LEU A 647 7.24 14.84 18.38
CA LEU A 647 6.38 15.39 19.43
C LEU A 647 6.38 16.93 19.41
N GLN A 648 7.56 17.56 19.33
CA GLN A 648 7.68 19.01 19.23
C GLN A 648 6.99 19.56 17.98
N GLU A 649 7.08 18.87 16.85
CA GLU A 649 6.43 19.28 15.62
C GLU A 649 4.91 19.27 15.73
N VAL A 650 4.32 18.23 16.36
CA VAL A 650 2.88 18.16 16.64
C VAL A 650 2.46 19.29 17.58
N TYR A 651 3.18 19.50 18.67
CA TYR A 651 2.92 20.57 19.61
C TYR A 651 2.89 21.95 18.94
N LEU A 652 3.90 22.25 18.13
CA LEU A 652 3.99 23.54 17.42
C LEU A 652 2.88 23.71 16.37
N GLN A 653 2.50 22.63 15.69
CA GLN A 653 1.40 22.63 14.72
C GLN A 653 0.07 22.98 15.37
N LEU A 654 -0.26 22.36 16.53
CA LEU A 654 -1.46 22.65 17.27
C LEU A 654 -1.43 24.06 17.89
N ARG A 655 -0.27 24.55 18.33
CA ARG A 655 -0.10 25.94 18.75
C ARG A 655 -0.37 26.97 17.66
N ALA A 656 -0.10 26.58 16.40
CA ALA A 656 -0.44 27.39 15.23
C ALA A 656 -1.92 27.25 14.81
N HIS A 657 -2.76 26.58 15.61
CA HIS A 657 -4.17 26.26 15.32
C HIS A 657 -4.35 25.55 13.96
N ARG A 658 -3.46 24.59 13.66
CA ARG A 658 -3.48 23.79 12.43
C ARG A 658 -3.71 22.31 12.77
N PRO A 659 -4.49 21.59 11.95
CA PRO A 659 -4.81 20.18 12.19
C PRO A 659 -3.59 19.27 12.10
N VAL A 660 -3.66 18.19 12.90
CA VAL A 660 -2.71 17.08 12.87
C VAL A 660 -3.47 15.78 12.63
N TYR A 661 -3.04 15.02 11.62
CA TYR A 661 -3.48 13.67 11.33
C TYR A 661 -2.54 12.69 12.03
N ILE A 662 -3.07 11.81 12.87
CA ILE A 662 -2.29 10.94 13.76
C ILE A 662 -2.39 9.51 13.26
N CYS A 663 -1.26 8.93 12.80
CA CYS A 663 -1.14 7.53 12.38
C CYS A 663 -0.41 6.74 13.48
N GLY A 664 -1.15 6.38 14.53
CA GLY A 664 -0.61 5.66 15.70
C GLY A 664 -0.30 4.19 15.43
N GLY A 665 -0.81 3.59 14.33
CA GLY A 665 -0.59 2.20 13.94
C GLY A 665 0.88 1.81 13.69
N PHE A 666 1.77 2.80 13.54
CA PHE A 666 3.22 2.61 13.42
C PHE A 666 3.98 2.69 14.76
N GLY A 667 3.27 2.81 15.88
CA GLY A 667 3.90 2.90 17.19
C GLY A 667 4.59 4.24 17.49
N GLY A 668 5.53 4.22 18.42
CA GLY A 668 6.36 5.36 18.81
C GLY A 668 5.56 6.59 19.26
N ILE A 669 6.03 7.79 18.91
CA ILE A 669 5.34 9.06 19.26
C ILE A 669 3.94 9.11 18.65
N GLY A 670 3.70 8.50 17.48
CA GLY A 670 2.37 8.42 16.89
C GLY A 670 1.36 7.75 17.82
N ALA A 671 1.72 6.61 18.41
CA ALA A 671 0.87 5.91 19.37
C ALA A 671 0.74 6.66 20.70
N VAL A 672 1.82 7.27 21.22
CA VAL A 672 1.80 8.09 22.44
C VAL A 672 0.84 9.27 22.29
N VAL A 673 0.88 9.95 21.15
CA VAL A 673 -0.01 11.10 20.89
C VAL A 673 -1.44 10.62 20.69
N ALA A 674 -1.67 9.48 19.99
CA ALA A 674 -3.00 8.91 19.83
C ALA A 674 -3.64 8.59 21.19
N ASP A 675 -2.92 7.94 22.08
CA ASP A 675 -3.37 7.65 23.45
C ASP A 675 -3.66 8.95 24.25
N ALA A 676 -2.74 9.92 24.21
CA ALA A 676 -2.89 11.19 24.92
C ALA A 676 -4.14 11.98 24.51
N VAL A 677 -4.58 11.87 23.25
CA VAL A 677 -5.81 12.55 22.77
C VAL A 677 -7.06 11.68 22.83
N GLY A 678 -6.95 10.45 23.37
CA GLY A 678 -8.06 9.52 23.55
C GLY A 678 -8.47 8.79 22.26
N LEU A 679 -7.60 8.70 21.26
CA LEU A 679 -7.80 7.85 20.10
C LEU A 679 -7.39 6.40 20.42
N PRO A 680 -7.98 5.39 19.76
CA PRO A 680 -7.61 4.01 19.99
C PRO A 680 -6.16 3.74 19.53
N THR A 681 -5.49 2.85 20.26
CA THR A 681 -4.18 2.30 19.92
C THR A 681 -4.32 0.82 19.55
N PRO A 682 -3.39 0.25 18.77
CA PRO A 682 -3.49 -1.17 18.39
C PRO A 682 -3.46 -2.12 19.59
N ASP A 683 -4.47 -2.99 19.73
CA ASP A 683 -4.50 -4.16 20.63
C ASP A 683 -4.02 -3.90 22.09
N ASP A 684 -4.58 -2.90 22.76
CA ASP A 684 -4.18 -2.51 24.15
C ASP A 684 -2.67 -2.18 24.29
N TYR A 685 -2.07 -1.75 23.19
CA TYR A 685 -0.68 -1.38 23.13
C TYR A 685 -0.41 -0.10 23.90
N THR A 686 0.31 -0.21 25.01
CA THR A 686 0.74 0.94 25.82
C THR A 686 2.18 1.30 25.49
N VAL A 687 2.38 2.55 25.11
CA VAL A 687 3.71 3.11 24.83
C VAL A 687 4.01 4.21 25.83
N THR A 688 5.21 4.17 26.38
CA THR A 688 5.71 5.22 27.24
C THR A 688 7.03 5.76 26.70
N ILE A 689 7.20 7.09 26.75
CA ILE A 689 8.47 7.71 26.38
C ILE A 689 9.48 7.38 27.48
N PRO A 690 10.59 6.69 27.17
CA PRO A 690 11.65 6.48 28.15
C PRO A 690 12.21 7.80 28.65
N ASP A 691 12.52 7.89 29.94
CA ASP A 691 13.11 9.10 30.55
C ASP A 691 12.40 10.39 30.17
N ILE A 692 11.06 10.38 30.20
CA ILE A 692 10.24 11.52 29.81
C ILE A 692 10.60 12.79 30.59
N THR A 693 10.86 13.88 29.88
CA THR A 693 11.20 15.16 30.51
C THR A 693 9.94 15.95 30.91
N PRO A 694 10.02 16.88 31.88
CA PRO A 694 8.91 17.76 32.22
C PRO A 694 8.36 18.51 31.01
N GLU A 695 9.23 18.95 30.11
CA GLU A 695 8.85 19.67 28.88
C GLU A 695 8.06 18.78 27.93
N ALA A 696 8.38 17.49 27.82
CA ALA A 696 7.63 16.53 27.01
C ALA A 696 6.25 16.26 27.62
N VAL A 697 6.17 16.18 28.97
CA VAL A 697 4.88 16.06 29.69
C VAL A 697 4.00 17.28 29.44
N ASP A 698 4.56 18.48 29.54
CA ASP A 698 3.83 19.73 29.29
C ASP A 698 3.31 19.80 27.84
N MET A 699 4.11 19.34 26.87
CA MET A 699 3.68 19.27 25.47
C MET A 699 2.54 18.27 25.27
N LEU A 700 2.62 17.08 25.86
CA LEU A 700 1.56 16.07 25.79
C LEU A 700 0.26 16.56 26.43
N ASN A 701 0.35 17.21 27.58
CA ASN A 701 -0.82 17.81 28.22
C ASN A 701 -1.47 18.87 27.33
N PHE A 702 -0.67 19.76 26.74
CA PHE A 702 -1.17 20.76 25.81
C PHE A 702 -1.85 20.09 24.60
N ILE A 703 -1.24 19.05 24.00
CA ILE A 703 -1.80 18.31 22.87
C ILE A 703 -3.15 17.70 23.25
N SER A 704 -3.21 17.01 24.39
CA SER A 704 -4.42 16.36 24.90
C SER A 704 -5.56 17.34 25.10
N GLU A 705 -5.26 18.52 25.65
CA GLU A 705 -6.28 19.55 25.92
C GLU A 705 -6.78 20.27 24.67
N ASN A 706 -5.93 20.41 23.64
CA ASN A 706 -6.22 21.33 22.53
C ASN A 706 -6.58 20.60 21.21
N TRP A 707 -6.14 19.36 20.98
CA TRP A 707 -6.33 18.66 19.72
C TRP A 707 -7.80 18.58 19.27
N ARG A 708 -8.71 18.28 20.18
CA ARG A 708 -10.16 18.13 19.90
C ARG A 708 -10.85 19.41 19.43
N TYR A 709 -10.25 20.58 19.63
CA TYR A 709 -10.82 21.87 19.23
C TYR A 709 -10.40 22.30 17.83
N ILE A 710 -9.54 21.52 17.17
CA ILE A 710 -9.02 21.82 15.84
C ILE A 710 -9.64 20.82 14.86
N ASP A 711 -10.44 21.38 13.93
CA ASP A 711 -11.10 20.57 12.90
C ASP A 711 -10.07 19.95 11.98
N THR A 712 -10.11 18.61 11.84
CA THR A 712 -9.30 17.82 10.91
C THR A 712 -10.05 17.53 9.60
N GLY A 713 -11.33 17.89 9.50
CA GLY A 713 -12.19 17.46 8.40
C GLY A 713 -12.60 15.99 8.45
N LEU A 714 -12.15 15.23 9.46
CA LEU A 714 -12.49 13.81 9.65
C LEU A 714 -13.52 13.67 10.77
N THR A 715 -14.43 12.71 10.63
CA THR A 715 -15.32 12.28 11.73
C THR A 715 -14.51 11.55 12.81
N ASN A 716 -15.07 11.41 14.00
CA ASN A 716 -14.42 10.66 15.09
C ASN A 716 -14.09 9.21 14.69
N ALA A 717 -14.95 8.55 13.93
CA ALA A 717 -14.72 7.20 13.45
C ALA A 717 -13.56 7.15 12.44
N GLU A 718 -13.50 8.10 11.49
CA GLU A 718 -12.40 8.20 10.52
C GLU A 718 -11.07 8.55 11.20
N GLN A 719 -11.08 9.36 12.27
CA GLN A 719 -9.89 9.65 13.09
C GLN A 719 -9.41 8.40 13.83
N ALA A 720 -10.35 7.62 14.40
CA ALA A 720 -10.03 6.35 15.06
C ALA A 720 -9.44 5.34 14.06
N ASP A 721 -10.02 5.24 12.86
CA ASP A 721 -9.52 4.38 11.80
C ASP A 721 -8.11 4.78 11.36
N LEU A 722 -7.86 6.08 11.20
CA LEU A 722 -6.54 6.61 10.85
C LEU A 722 -5.51 6.34 11.95
N ALA A 723 -5.88 6.54 13.21
CA ALA A 723 -4.98 6.33 14.34
C ALA A 723 -4.53 4.88 14.49
N MET A 724 -5.39 3.93 14.14
CA MET A 724 -5.06 2.50 14.21
C MET A 724 -4.41 1.95 12.96
N SER A 725 -4.57 2.60 11.81
CA SER A 725 -4.15 2.08 10.51
C SER A 725 -2.64 2.13 10.34
N HIS A 726 -2.12 1.09 9.71
CA HIS A 726 -0.79 1.03 9.11
C HIS A 726 -0.86 0.73 7.61
N HIS A 727 -2.07 0.73 7.02
CA HIS A 727 -2.29 0.53 5.59
C HIS A 727 -2.08 1.83 4.80
N PRO A 728 -1.13 1.89 3.88
CA PRO A 728 -0.77 3.10 3.14
C PRO A 728 -1.95 3.75 2.42
N SER A 729 -2.74 2.96 1.68
CA SER A 729 -3.88 3.46 0.91
C SER A 729 -4.98 4.04 1.76
N MET A 730 -5.27 3.41 2.90
CA MET A 730 -6.28 3.90 3.86
C MET A 730 -5.83 5.21 4.49
N ILE A 731 -4.57 5.29 4.91
CA ILE A 731 -3.96 6.50 5.49
C ILE A 731 -4.05 7.65 4.49
N ALA A 732 -3.53 7.46 3.29
CA ALA A 732 -3.52 8.49 2.26
C ALA A 732 -4.94 8.93 1.87
N GLY A 733 -5.87 7.99 1.70
CA GLY A 733 -7.27 8.28 1.38
C GLY A 733 -7.98 9.09 2.47
N LEU A 734 -7.81 8.75 3.75
CA LEU A 734 -8.42 9.47 4.87
C LEU A 734 -7.82 10.87 5.03
N ILE A 735 -6.50 11.04 4.93
CA ILE A 735 -5.85 12.35 5.02
C ILE A 735 -6.33 13.27 3.89
N LEU A 736 -6.38 12.77 2.66
CA LEU A 736 -6.92 13.52 1.52
C LEU A 736 -8.37 13.95 1.74
N ARG A 737 -9.21 13.05 2.25
CA ARG A 737 -10.60 13.33 2.59
C ARG A 737 -10.71 14.46 3.62
N GLY A 738 -9.94 14.39 4.70
CA GLY A 738 -9.90 15.43 5.72
C GLY A 738 -9.49 16.79 5.13
N MET A 739 -8.40 16.83 4.39
CA MET A 739 -7.91 18.06 3.75
C MET A 739 -8.93 18.65 2.76
N ASN A 740 -9.58 17.81 1.94
CA ASN A 740 -10.59 18.26 0.98
C ASN A 740 -11.81 18.88 1.68
N ARG A 741 -12.28 18.30 2.78
CA ARG A 741 -13.38 18.88 3.57
C ARG A 741 -13.00 20.21 4.19
N LEU A 742 -11.76 20.36 4.68
CA LEU A 742 -11.27 21.64 5.21
C LEU A 742 -11.18 22.72 4.12
N VAL A 743 -10.86 22.35 2.87
CA VAL A 743 -10.88 23.32 1.75
C VAL A 743 -12.30 23.82 1.49
N ASN A 744 -13.26 22.91 1.43
CA ASN A 744 -14.65 23.26 1.11
C ASN A 744 -15.37 24.03 2.22
N ASN A 745 -14.98 23.84 3.49
CA ASN A 745 -15.53 24.53 4.64
C ASN A 745 -14.89 25.92 4.89
N SER A 746 -13.76 26.24 4.23
CA SER A 746 -13.17 27.58 4.34
C SER A 746 -14.06 28.57 3.59
N PRO A 747 -14.51 29.72 4.22
CA PRO A 747 -15.25 30.73 3.50
C PRO A 747 -14.42 31.17 2.29
N GLN A 748 -14.99 31.05 1.10
CA GLN A 748 -14.37 31.56 -0.14
C GLN A 748 -13.93 33.00 0.13
N ASP A 749 -12.64 33.26 0.04
CA ASP A 749 -12.10 34.62 -0.02
C ASP A 749 -12.69 35.29 -1.27
N SER A 750 -13.83 35.94 -1.09
CA SER A 750 -14.46 36.81 -2.08
C SER A 750 -13.62 38.08 -2.25
N ARG A 751 -12.42 37.93 -2.82
CA ARG A 751 -11.58 39.05 -3.27
C ARG A 751 -11.02 38.76 -4.66
N GLY A 752 -11.81 39.14 -5.61
CA GLY A 752 -11.46 39.09 -7.04
C GLY A 752 -12.38 39.94 -7.88
N ASP A 753 -13.06 40.93 -7.33
CA ASP A 753 -13.78 41.93 -8.13
C ASP A 753 -12.91 43.20 -8.22
N SER A 754 -11.86 43.13 -9.02
CA SER A 754 -11.20 44.33 -9.56
C SER A 754 -11.89 44.67 -10.89
N ARG A 755 -13.06 45.35 -10.80
CA ARG A 755 -13.57 46.14 -11.88
C ARG A 755 -12.55 47.20 -12.21
N GLY A 756 -12.03 47.08 -13.43
CA GLY A 756 -11.30 48.16 -14.05
C GLY A 756 -12.11 49.43 -14.12
N ILE A 757 -11.50 50.53 -13.79
CA ILE A 757 -11.85 51.85 -14.20
C ILE A 757 -10.71 52.36 -15.03
N GLU A 758 -11.05 52.67 -16.30
CA GLU A 758 -10.35 53.41 -17.35
C GLU A 758 -8.98 52.94 -17.81
#